data_44ff69e262aa929b53fbbf4f53c95e3f
#
_entry.id   44ff69e262aa929b53fbbf4f53c95e3f
#
_cell.length_a   1.000
_cell.length_b   1.000
_cell.length_c   1.000
_cell.angle_alpha   90.00
_cell.angle_beta   90.00
_cell.angle_gamma   90.00
#
_symmetry.space_group_name_H-M   'P 1'
#
loop_
_entity.id
_entity.type
_entity.pdbx_description
1 polymer ?
#
loop_
_entity_poly.entity_id
_entity_poly.type
_entity_poly.pdbx_seq_one_letter_code
_entity_poly.pdbx_strand_id
1 'polypeptide(L)'
;MTYANIILPLPLEGLFTYGVPDALASRVQVGVRVRVPLGKSKTYVGIVAEYPVALPASESGVVDNEKKIVYKDILEVLDATPILLPQQLRLWRWISDYYMSPIGDVYKAALPSGLKAEDGYRPRTELYVRLADNFRNERSLTLMIDAMKRASKQVEVLMAYLRLAGVDGVEHLTTETPLREVTREELMNDTHTTIGVIRALSDRKLLVTYEKEVGRLNDNVLPHPEHIKPLNEAQTEAYNQILIQMMGHPVTLLHGVTSSGKTEIYIHLIQKAIDEHKQVLYLLPEIALTVQITERLKAVFGNRLGIYHSKYSDAERVEIWQKQLSAQPYDVILGARSAVFLPFQRLGFVIIDEEHEQSFKQQDPAPRYHARSAAIVLAQMYAGAKTLLGTATPSMETYYNAQQGKYGLVELTRRYKDIHLPAIEVVDVKDLYRRKMMTGPFSPRLLAAVREALKRGEQAILFQNRRGFAPMVECRQCGWVPKCPDCDVSLTYHKNLNVLTCHYCGYTMRVPEECPCCESKDIRGRGYGTEKIEDEIRNILPEARIARMDLDTTRTKNAYERLIYDFSTGKSNLLIGTQMISKGLDFDKVSVVGILNADSMLNYPDFRAYEQAFMMMSQVSGRAGRKGRQGLVILQTKSPELPVIQQVVRNDYRGFYTNLLEERHDFHYPPFYHLVYVYLKHRDENTVNSAGLELGSRLREVFGTRVLGPDKPAVARVKTLSIRKVVLKLENGIDLPRVRQYLRGVLDAMMKDKRYGALQVYYDVDPL
;
A
#
# COMPACT_ATOMS: atom_id res chain seq x y z
N MET A 1 -26.14 6.96 -35.81
CA MET A 1 -25.91 7.18 -34.34
C MET A 1 -24.97 6.10 -33.87
N THR A 2 -23.82 6.44 -33.34
CA THR A 2 -22.84 5.53 -32.73
C THR A 2 -23.03 5.51 -31.25
N TYR A 3 -22.63 4.42 -30.60
CA TYR A 3 -22.74 4.25 -29.14
C TYR A 3 -21.38 4.04 -28.52
N ALA A 4 -21.26 4.36 -27.21
CA ALA A 4 -20.08 4.11 -26.42
C ALA A 4 -20.44 3.42 -25.09
N ASN A 5 -19.61 2.48 -24.66
CA ASN A 5 -19.70 1.86 -23.35
C ASN A 5 -18.82 2.61 -22.35
N ILE A 6 -19.43 3.02 -21.24
CA ILE A 6 -18.82 3.94 -20.25
C ILE A 6 -18.76 3.26 -18.89
N ILE A 7 -17.61 3.37 -18.23
CA ILE A 7 -17.42 3.02 -16.81
C ILE A 7 -17.86 4.19 -15.94
N LEU A 8 -18.82 3.96 -15.06
CA LEU A 8 -19.28 4.94 -14.08
C LEU A 8 -18.79 4.59 -12.65
N PRO A 9 -18.60 5.58 -11.75
CA PRO A 9 -18.17 5.35 -10.37
C PRO A 9 -19.30 4.80 -9.48
N LEU A 10 -19.92 3.72 -9.93
CA LEU A 10 -21.06 3.09 -9.27
C LEU A 10 -20.75 1.63 -8.92
N PRO A 11 -21.23 1.11 -7.79
CA PRO A 11 -21.05 -0.29 -7.41
C PRO A 11 -22.06 -1.18 -8.14
N LEU A 12 -22.14 -1.05 -9.45
CA LEU A 12 -23.03 -1.79 -10.33
C LEU A 12 -22.23 -2.60 -11.35
N GLU A 13 -22.72 -3.76 -11.67
CA GLU A 13 -22.09 -4.64 -12.65
C GLU A 13 -22.30 -4.11 -14.07
N GLY A 14 -21.33 -4.39 -14.94
CA GLY A 14 -21.37 -4.06 -16.37
C GLY A 14 -20.94 -2.64 -16.70
N LEU A 15 -21.04 -2.33 -18.00
CA LEU A 15 -20.78 -1.03 -18.58
C LEU A 15 -22.11 -0.35 -18.92
N PHE A 16 -22.08 0.98 -18.99
CA PHE A 16 -23.27 1.76 -19.32
C PHE A 16 -23.17 2.27 -20.76
N THR A 17 -24.15 1.93 -21.59
CA THR A 17 -24.20 2.33 -22.99
C THR A 17 -24.87 3.69 -23.17
N TYR A 18 -24.22 4.60 -23.89
CA TYR A 18 -24.71 5.92 -24.23
C TYR A 18 -24.60 6.21 -25.73
N GLY A 19 -25.55 7.00 -26.26
CA GLY A 19 -25.44 7.55 -27.60
C GLY A 19 -24.32 8.58 -27.71
N VAL A 20 -23.66 8.61 -28.83
CA VAL A 20 -22.63 9.61 -29.13
C VAL A 20 -23.19 10.58 -30.18
N PRO A 21 -23.45 11.87 -29.80
CA PRO A 21 -23.85 12.89 -30.76
C PRO A 21 -22.79 13.09 -31.86
N ASP A 22 -23.21 13.32 -33.09
CA ASP A 22 -22.30 13.51 -34.23
C ASP A 22 -21.29 14.64 -34.02
N ALA A 23 -21.70 15.69 -33.28
CA ALA A 23 -20.83 16.82 -32.88
C ALA A 23 -19.68 16.40 -31.95
N LEU A 24 -19.84 15.31 -31.22
CA LEU A 24 -18.84 14.81 -30.26
C LEU A 24 -18.07 13.61 -30.77
N ALA A 25 -18.51 12.98 -31.86
CA ALA A 25 -17.98 11.72 -32.37
C ALA A 25 -16.47 11.74 -32.65
N SER A 26 -15.93 12.86 -33.15
CA SER A 26 -14.49 13.02 -33.40
C SER A 26 -13.64 13.18 -32.14
N ARG A 27 -14.25 13.54 -31.00
CA ARG A 27 -13.57 13.76 -29.71
C ARG A 27 -13.68 12.56 -28.78
N VAL A 28 -14.67 11.67 -29.01
CA VAL A 28 -14.84 10.48 -28.19
C VAL A 28 -13.78 9.45 -28.57
N GLN A 29 -12.95 9.07 -27.60
CA GLN A 29 -11.91 8.05 -27.73
C GLN A 29 -11.90 7.20 -26.46
N VAL A 30 -11.44 5.94 -26.58
CA VAL A 30 -11.26 5.07 -25.43
C VAL A 30 -10.25 5.69 -24.45
N GLY A 31 -10.62 5.79 -23.17
CA GLY A 31 -9.79 6.37 -22.12
C GLY A 31 -10.01 7.85 -21.84
N VAL A 32 -10.88 8.57 -22.57
CA VAL A 32 -11.28 9.95 -22.24
C VAL A 32 -12.40 9.95 -21.21
N ARG A 33 -12.46 11.05 -20.41
CA ARG A 33 -13.59 11.31 -19.51
C ARG A 33 -14.74 11.94 -20.27
N VAL A 34 -15.93 11.53 -19.90
CA VAL A 34 -17.18 12.08 -20.45
C VAL A 34 -18.15 12.38 -19.32
N ARG A 35 -18.94 13.42 -19.50
CA ARG A 35 -20.07 13.73 -18.61
C ARG A 35 -21.33 13.10 -19.18
N VAL A 36 -22.02 12.31 -18.37
CA VAL A 36 -23.21 11.57 -18.78
C VAL A 36 -24.34 11.71 -17.77
N PRO A 37 -25.61 11.72 -18.20
CA PRO A 37 -26.77 11.77 -17.33
C PRO A 37 -27.14 10.37 -16.84
N LEU A 38 -27.45 10.22 -15.54
CA LEU A 38 -27.98 8.97 -15.00
C LEU A 38 -29.25 9.28 -14.16
N GLY A 39 -30.31 8.53 -14.40
CA GLY A 39 -31.62 8.77 -13.78
C GLY A 39 -32.25 10.09 -14.28
N LYS A 40 -33.01 10.80 -13.43
CA LYS A 40 -33.78 11.99 -13.86
C LYS A 40 -32.98 13.30 -13.77
N SER A 41 -32.01 13.40 -12.82
CA SER A 41 -31.39 14.70 -12.52
C SER A 41 -29.90 14.63 -12.14
N LYS A 42 -29.28 13.47 -12.16
CA LYS A 42 -27.86 13.31 -11.77
C LYS A 42 -26.98 13.20 -13.00
N THR A 43 -25.83 13.80 -12.93
CA THR A 43 -24.73 13.63 -13.89
C THR A 43 -23.55 12.93 -13.22
N TYR A 44 -22.76 12.24 -14.01
CA TYR A 44 -21.55 11.55 -13.57
C TYR A 44 -20.43 11.76 -14.58
N VAL A 45 -19.21 11.84 -14.07
CA VAL A 45 -18.00 11.73 -14.88
C VAL A 45 -17.67 10.24 -15.03
N GLY A 46 -17.72 9.75 -16.27
CA GLY A 46 -17.38 8.38 -16.62
C GLY A 46 -16.17 8.32 -17.55
N ILE A 47 -15.65 7.11 -17.76
CA ILE A 47 -14.55 6.82 -18.68
C ILE A 47 -15.09 6.01 -19.87
N VAL A 48 -14.77 6.42 -21.07
CA VAL A 48 -15.08 5.64 -22.29
C VAL A 48 -14.22 4.37 -22.29
N ALA A 49 -14.87 3.22 -22.14
CA ALA A 49 -14.22 1.92 -22.13
C ALA A 49 -14.17 1.27 -23.50
N GLU A 50 -15.19 1.54 -24.34
CA GLU A 50 -15.33 0.98 -25.68
C GLU A 50 -16.02 1.97 -26.61
N TYR A 51 -15.47 2.17 -27.80
CA TYR A 51 -16.02 3.02 -28.84
C TYR A 51 -15.37 2.70 -30.19
N PRO A 52 -16.11 2.66 -31.32
CA PRO A 52 -17.57 2.64 -31.40
C PRO A 52 -18.16 1.27 -31.00
N VAL A 53 -19.38 1.27 -30.49
CA VAL A 53 -20.12 0.05 -30.13
C VAL A 53 -21.33 -0.10 -31.06
N ALA A 54 -21.51 -1.28 -31.66
CA ALA A 54 -22.72 -1.65 -32.40
C ALA A 54 -23.71 -2.27 -31.38
N LEU A 55 -24.95 -1.81 -31.41
CA LEU A 55 -26.00 -2.45 -30.61
C LEU A 55 -26.33 -3.84 -31.18
N PRO A 56 -26.62 -4.84 -30.34
CA PRO A 56 -27.09 -6.14 -30.80
C PRO A 56 -28.33 -6.00 -31.69
N ALA A 57 -28.43 -6.79 -32.73
CA ALA A 57 -29.56 -6.73 -33.66
C ALA A 57 -30.92 -7.01 -33.00
N SER A 58 -30.96 -7.70 -31.88
CA SER A 58 -32.14 -7.92 -31.04
C SER A 58 -32.68 -6.67 -30.33
N GLU A 59 -31.82 -5.64 -30.14
CA GLU A 59 -32.22 -4.36 -29.54
C GLU A 59 -32.55 -3.29 -30.58
N SER A 60 -32.26 -3.54 -31.86
CA SER A 60 -32.47 -2.60 -32.95
C SER A 60 -33.81 -2.73 -33.69
N GLY A 61 -34.82 -3.42 -33.12
CA GLY A 61 -36.14 -3.28 -33.70
C GLY A 61 -36.97 -4.53 -34.00
N VAL A 62 -37.00 -5.53 -33.14
CA VAL A 62 -38.05 -6.54 -33.16
C VAL A 62 -39.02 -6.26 -32.00
N VAL A 63 -40.25 -6.03 -32.42
CA VAL A 63 -41.42 -5.77 -31.60
C VAL A 63 -41.74 -7.01 -30.78
N ASP A 64 -41.39 -6.94 -29.48
CA ASP A 64 -42.19 -7.59 -28.48
C ASP A 64 -42.58 -6.51 -27.43
N ASN A 65 -43.74 -6.58 -26.88
CA ASN A 65 -44.50 -5.53 -26.18
C ASN A 65 -43.84 -5.01 -24.86
N GLU A 66 -42.53 -4.97 -24.75
CA GLU A 66 -41.78 -4.46 -23.58
C GLU A 66 -40.88 -3.30 -23.95
N LYS A 67 -41.11 -2.18 -23.30
CA LYS A 67 -40.43 -0.89 -23.26
C LYS A 67 -39.13 -0.77 -24.09
N LYS A 68 -39.24 -0.08 -25.25
CA LYS A 68 -38.11 0.38 -26.04
C LYS A 68 -37.07 1.05 -25.16
N ILE A 69 -35.89 0.47 -25.03
CA ILE A 69 -34.76 1.07 -24.27
C ILE A 69 -34.31 2.30 -25.05
N VAL A 70 -34.48 3.48 -24.43
CA VAL A 70 -34.00 4.75 -24.99
C VAL A 70 -32.65 5.03 -24.33
N TYR A 71 -31.59 4.93 -25.13
CA TYR A 71 -30.25 5.32 -24.68
C TYR A 71 -30.16 6.83 -24.58
N LYS A 72 -29.53 7.32 -23.49
CA LYS A 72 -29.23 8.74 -23.31
C LYS A 72 -27.92 9.07 -24.01
N ASP A 73 -27.73 10.33 -24.36
CA ASP A 73 -26.53 10.79 -25.03
C ASP A 73 -25.46 11.29 -24.02
N ILE A 74 -24.20 11.21 -24.47
CA ILE A 74 -23.08 11.88 -23.81
C ILE A 74 -23.31 13.39 -23.88
N LEU A 75 -23.17 14.06 -22.73
CA LEU A 75 -23.35 15.51 -22.63
C LEU A 75 -22.11 16.28 -23.08
N GLU A 76 -20.92 15.80 -22.70
CA GLU A 76 -19.66 16.49 -22.92
C GLU A 76 -18.48 15.52 -22.88
N VAL A 77 -17.44 15.81 -23.67
CA VAL A 77 -16.12 15.18 -23.60
C VAL A 77 -15.19 16.13 -22.87
N LEU A 78 -14.65 15.70 -21.72
CA LEU A 78 -13.88 16.52 -20.81
C LEU A 78 -12.39 16.63 -21.15
N ASP A 79 -11.86 15.66 -21.89
CA ASP A 79 -10.43 15.59 -22.20
C ASP A 79 -10.19 15.71 -23.71
N ALA A 80 -9.08 16.38 -24.07
CA ALA A 80 -8.62 16.46 -25.46
C ALA A 80 -7.90 15.16 -25.89
N THR A 81 -7.27 14.47 -24.93
CA THR A 81 -6.54 13.21 -25.13
C THR A 81 -6.91 12.21 -24.03
N PRO A 82 -6.78 10.90 -24.27
CA PRO A 82 -7.06 9.90 -23.25
C PRO A 82 -6.25 10.09 -21.97
N ILE A 83 -6.92 10.04 -20.83
CA ILE A 83 -6.28 10.05 -19.49
C ILE A 83 -5.96 8.66 -18.99
N LEU A 84 -6.47 7.62 -19.63
CA LEU A 84 -6.17 6.21 -19.38
C LEU A 84 -5.56 5.56 -20.61
N LEU A 85 -4.52 4.80 -20.39
CA LEU A 85 -3.89 3.98 -21.42
C LEU A 85 -4.62 2.62 -21.55
N PRO A 86 -4.52 1.95 -22.72
CA PRO A 86 -5.16 0.65 -22.92
C PRO A 86 -4.76 -0.41 -21.89
N GLN A 87 -3.50 -0.39 -21.42
CA GLN A 87 -3.00 -1.30 -20.38
C GLN A 87 -3.72 -1.11 -19.06
N GLN A 88 -4.00 0.15 -18.67
CA GLN A 88 -4.75 0.44 -17.45
C GLN A 88 -6.18 -0.09 -17.52
N LEU A 89 -6.88 0.11 -18.64
CA LEU A 89 -8.23 -0.43 -18.83
C LEU A 89 -8.24 -1.97 -18.76
N ARG A 90 -7.23 -2.63 -19.36
CA ARG A 90 -7.07 -4.09 -19.26
C ARG A 90 -6.82 -4.52 -17.81
N LEU A 91 -5.99 -3.79 -17.06
CA LEU A 91 -5.76 -4.05 -15.65
C LEU A 91 -7.05 -3.87 -14.84
N TRP A 92 -7.83 -2.81 -15.09
CA TRP A 92 -9.10 -2.58 -14.40
C TRP A 92 -10.10 -3.71 -14.63
N ARG A 93 -10.22 -4.20 -15.86
CA ARG A 93 -11.05 -5.37 -16.19
C ARG A 93 -10.55 -6.61 -15.46
N TRP A 94 -9.24 -6.86 -15.49
CA TRP A 94 -8.68 -7.99 -14.76
C TRP A 94 -8.94 -7.92 -13.25
N ILE A 95 -8.78 -6.75 -12.63
CA ILE A 95 -9.09 -6.56 -11.19
C ILE A 95 -10.57 -6.80 -10.93
N SER A 96 -11.45 -6.24 -11.76
CA SER A 96 -12.91 -6.45 -11.65
C SER A 96 -13.26 -7.93 -11.73
N ASP A 97 -12.71 -8.63 -12.71
CA ASP A 97 -13.00 -10.05 -12.93
C ASP A 97 -12.36 -10.95 -11.88
N TYR A 98 -11.08 -10.74 -11.58
CA TYR A 98 -10.37 -11.60 -10.61
C TYR A 98 -10.91 -11.44 -9.20
N TYR A 99 -11.13 -10.21 -8.73
CA TYR A 99 -11.58 -9.94 -7.37
C TYR A 99 -13.10 -9.81 -7.23
N MET A 100 -13.85 -10.16 -8.28
CA MET A 100 -15.31 -10.16 -8.31
C MET A 100 -15.92 -8.84 -7.82
N SER A 101 -15.34 -7.71 -8.27
CA SER A 101 -15.75 -6.37 -7.86
C SER A 101 -16.28 -5.62 -9.08
N PRO A 102 -17.38 -4.84 -8.94
CA PRO A 102 -17.83 -3.97 -10.01
C PRO A 102 -16.72 -3.08 -10.54
N ILE A 103 -16.63 -2.90 -11.86
CA ILE A 103 -15.58 -2.08 -12.48
C ILE A 103 -15.65 -0.61 -12.04
N GLY A 104 -16.84 -0.14 -11.66
CA GLY A 104 -17.03 1.19 -11.07
C GLY A 104 -16.34 1.38 -9.71
N ASP A 105 -16.15 0.31 -8.94
CA ASP A 105 -15.37 0.37 -7.71
C ASP A 105 -13.87 0.40 -8.02
N VAL A 106 -13.42 -0.28 -9.07
CA VAL A 106 -12.03 -0.16 -9.57
C VAL A 106 -11.75 1.27 -10.03
N TYR A 107 -12.67 1.89 -10.78
CA TYR A 107 -12.61 3.30 -11.17
C TYR A 107 -12.42 4.22 -9.95
N LYS A 108 -13.21 4.01 -8.87
CA LYS A 108 -13.09 4.83 -7.65
C LYS A 108 -11.74 4.69 -6.96
N ALA A 109 -11.19 3.48 -6.93
CA ALA A 109 -9.91 3.19 -6.29
C ALA A 109 -8.72 3.69 -7.10
N ALA A 110 -8.82 3.62 -8.43
CA ALA A 110 -7.73 3.90 -9.34
C ALA A 110 -7.48 5.39 -9.57
N LEU A 111 -8.54 6.19 -9.81
CA LEU A 111 -8.38 7.60 -10.15
C LEU A 111 -8.32 8.50 -8.92
N PRO A 112 -7.45 9.53 -8.91
CA PRO A 112 -7.51 10.64 -7.97
C PRO A 112 -8.87 11.35 -8.01
N SER A 113 -9.29 11.95 -6.88
CA SER A 113 -10.61 12.60 -6.79
C SER A 113 -10.77 13.78 -7.74
N GLY A 114 -9.71 14.55 -7.97
CA GLY A 114 -9.72 15.67 -8.92
C GLY A 114 -9.93 15.27 -10.38
N LEU A 115 -9.64 14.00 -10.75
CA LEU A 115 -9.98 13.47 -12.07
C LEU A 115 -11.41 12.88 -12.14
N LYS A 116 -12.08 12.71 -11.00
CA LYS A 116 -13.46 12.23 -10.90
C LYS A 116 -14.49 13.35 -10.77
N ALA A 117 -14.04 14.56 -10.40
CA ALA A 117 -14.90 15.72 -10.19
C ALA A 117 -15.36 16.34 -11.51
N GLU A 118 -16.59 16.85 -11.54
CA GLU A 118 -17.17 17.55 -12.69
C GLU A 118 -16.44 18.87 -12.99
N ASP A 119 -16.07 19.61 -11.96
CA ASP A 119 -15.34 20.89 -12.09
C ASP A 119 -13.86 20.73 -12.48
N GLY A 120 -13.39 19.48 -12.55
CA GLY A 120 -12.04 19.16 -12.93
C GLY A 120 -10.98 19.57 -11.91
N TYR A 121 -9.73 19.27 -12.25
CA TYR A 121 -8.54 19.72 -11.54
C TYR A 121 -8.19 21.14 -12.00
N ARG A 122 -7.95 22.04 -11.05
CA ARG A 122 -7.43 23.39 -11.34
C ARG A 122 -5.94 23.42 -10.98
N PRO A 123 -5.05 23.63 -11.96
CA PRO A 123 -3.64 23.84 -11.70
C PRO A 123 -3.43 24.99 -10.73
N ARG A 124 -2.39 24.92 -9.92
CA ARG A 124 -1.94 26.08 -9.16
C ARG A 124 -1.28 27.05 -10.14
N THR A 125 -1.78 28.29 -10.21
CA THR A 125 -1.13 29.35 -10.96
C THR A 125 -0.40 30.28 -10.00
N GLU A 126 0.78 30.72 -10.39
CA GLU A 126 1.51 31.80 -9.74
C GLU A 126 1.71 32.94 -10.73
N LEU A 127 1.70 34.16 -10.19
CA LEU A 127 1.93 35.35 -10.99
C LEU A 127 3.44 35.60 -11.13
N TYR A 128 3.88 35.55 -12.36
CA TYR A 128 5.25 35.87 -12.77
C TYR A 128 5.31 37.26 -13.34
N VAL A 129 6.51 37.84 -13.29
CA VAL A 129 6.80 39.15 -13.84
C VAL A 129 7.92 39.01 -14.86
N ARG A 130 7.75 39.60 -16.03
CA ARG A 130 8.79 39.68 -17.05
C ARG A 130 8.95 41.10 -17.55
N LEU A 131 10.19 41.46 -17.99
CA LEU A 131 10.40 42.70 -18.68
C LEU A 131 9.70 42.67 -20.05
N ALA A 132 9.03 43.77 -20.40
CA ALA A 132 8.39 43.85 -21.71
C ALA A 132 9.40 43.85 -22.84
N ASP A 133 9.12 43.20 -23.96
CA ASP A 133 10.06 42.94 -25.04
C ASP A 133 10.69 44.19 -25.62
N ASN A 134 9.99 45.33 -25.64
CA ASN A 134 10.50 46.62 -26.11
C ASN A 134 11.59 47.20 -25.23
N PHE A 135 11.76 46.73 -23.99
CA PHE A 135 12.74 47.22 -23.01
C PHE A 135 13.83 46.16 -22.73
N ARG A 136 13.92 45.11 -23.53
CA ARG A 136 14.99 44.08 -23.42
C ARG A 136 16.28 44.51 -24.13
N ASN A 137 16.63 45.78 -23.98
CA ASN A 137 17.93 46.32 -24.45
C ASN A 137 18.35 47.49 -23.57
N GLU A 138 19.66 47.68 -23.44
CA GLU A 138 20.29 48.69 -22.60
C GLU A 138 19.73 50.12 -22.88
N ARG A 139 19.73 50.53 -24.15
CA ARG A 139 19.35 51.89 -24.53
C ARG A 139 17.92 52.27 -24.14
N SER A 140 16.94 51.41 -24.45
CA SER A 140 15.55 51.66 -24.15
C SER A 140 15.26 51.67 -22.64
N LEU A 141 15.93 50.75 -21.92
CA LEU A 141 15.73 50.62 -20.47
C LEU A 141 16.37 51.77 -19.72
N THR A 142 17.60 52.23 -20.09
CA THR A 142 18.31 53.38 -19.51
C THR A 142 17.47 54.67 -19.69
N LEU A 143 16.98 54.93 -20.91
CA LEU A 143 16.08 56.09 -21.18
C LEU A 143 14.88 56.10 -20.27
N MET A 144 14.28 54.94 -20.01
CA MET A 144 13.11 54.83 -19.17
C MET A 144 13.42 55.00 -17.68
N ILE A 145 14.55 54.47 -17.22
CA ILE A 145 15.06 54.67 -15.85
C ILE A 145 15.31 56.17 -15.60
N ASP A 146 15.92 56.88 -16.56
CA ASP A 146 16.14 58.29 -16.49
C ASP A 146 14.84 59.10 -16.41
N ALA A 147 13.83 58.71 -17.17
CA ALA A 147 12.51 59.32 -17.11
C ALA A 147 11.78 59.05 -15.76
N MET A 148 12.18 58.04 -15.03
CA MET A 148 11.61 57.63 -13.73
C MET A 148 12.42 58.14 -12.52
N LYS A 149 13.42 59.01 -12.65
CA LYS A 149 14.26 59.49 -11.53
C LYS A 149 13.48 60.01 -10.30
N ARG A 150 12.24 60.49 -10.48
CA ARG A 150 11.36 60.92 -9.39
C ARG A 150 10.57 59.80 -8.73
N ALA A 151 10.61 58.59 -9.28
CA ALA A 151 9.88 57.40 -8.78
C ALA A 151 10.90 56.35 -8.25
N SER A 152 11.69 56.73 -7.26
CA SER A 152 12.82 55.92 -6.75
C SER A 152 12.44 54.46 -6.42
N LYS A 153 11.26 54.23 -5.82
CA LYS A 153 10.80 52.86 -5.51
C LYS A 153 10.55 52.01 -6.77
N GLN A 154 10.04 52.63 -7.86
CA GLN A 154 9.83 51.90 -9.12
C GLN A 154 11.17 51.51 -9.78
N VAL A 155 12.14 52.40 -9.71
CA VAL A 155 13.52 52.13 -10.20
C VAL A 155 14.16 50.99 -9.37
N GLU A 156 14.01 51.03 -8.04
CA GLU A 156 14.50 49.99 -7.14
C GLU A 156 13.93 48.63 -7.47
N VAL A 157 12.59 48.52 -7.66
CA VAL A 157 11.95 47.27 -8.06
C VAL A 157 12.39 46.78 -9.42
N LEU A 158 12.62 47.67 -10.38
CA LEU A 158 13.10 47.32 -11.72
C LEU A 158 14.53 46.81 -11.68
N MET A 159 15.43 47.42 -10.89
CA MET A 159 16.79 46.93 -10.69
C MET A 159 16.84 45.62 -9.94
N ALA A 160 16.01 45.44 -8.94
CA ALA A 160 15.84 44.16 -8.23
C ALA A 160 15.34 43.06 -9.16
N TYR A 161 14.41 43.37 -10.04
CA TYR A 161 13.94 42.41 -11.07
C TYR A 161 15.09 41.96 -11.96
N LEU A 162 15.93 42.87 -12.47
CA LEU A 162 17.08 42.53 -13.32
C LEU A 162 18.08 41.64 -12.58
N ARG A 163 18.41 41.97 -11.34
CA ARG A 163 19.27 41.16 -10.49
C ARG A 163 18.71 39.77 -10.27
N LEU A 164 17.42 39.65 -9.91
CA LEU A 164 16.73 38.35 -9.72
C LEU A 164 16.65 37.58 -11.05
N ALA A 165 16.51 38.26 -12.16
CA ALA A 165 16.53 37.68 -13.50
C ALA A 165 17.93 37.24 -13.99
N GLY A 166 18.98 37.50 -13.20
CA GLY A 166 20.35 37.08 -13.50
C GLY A 166 21.16 38.09 -14.34
N VAL A 167 20.78 39.38 -14.31
CA VAL A 167 21.45 40.45 -15.02
C VAL A 167 22.02 41.46 -14.02
N ASP A 168 23.35 41.54 -13.92
CA ASP A 168 24.05 42.50 -13.06
C ASP A 168 24.28 43.83 -13.80
N GLY A 169 23.22 44.69 -13.78
CA GLY A 169 23.25 46.00 -14.39
C GLY A 169 22.59 46.07 -15.77
N VAL A 170 22.15 47.30 -16.12
CA VAL A 170 21.43 47.56 -17.37
C VAL A 170 22.36 47.39 -18.58
N GLU A 171 23.64 47.66 -18.40
CA GLU A 171 24.71 47.58 -19.41
C GLU A 171 24.95 46.16 -19.95
N HIS A 172 24.50 45.12 -19.21
CA HIS A 172 24.64 43.73 -19.62
C HIS A 172 23.36 43.17 -20.27
N LEU A 173 22.34 43.99 -20.44
CA LEU A 173 21.04 43.55 -21.01
C LEU A 173 21.07 43.68 -22.55
N THR A 174 20.95 42.54 -23.21
CA THR A 174 20.76 42.44 -24.67
C THR A 174 19.43 41.72 -24.97
N THR A 175 18.96 41.86 -26.20
CA THR A 175 17.73 41.13 -26.65
C THR A 175 17.86 39.62 -26.57
N GLU A 176 19.07 39.09 -26.59
CA GLU A 176 19.37 37.66 -26.54
C GLU A 176 19.70 37.15 -25.14
N THR A 177 19.85 38.08 -24.14
CA THR A 177 20.19 37.69 -22.76
C THR A 177 19.08 36.79 -22.18
N PRO A 178 19.40 35.57 -21.76
CA PRO A 178 18.42 34.69 -21.13
C PRO A 178 18.07 35.23 -19.74
N LEU A 179 16.81 35.61 -19.54
CA LEU A 179 16.31 36.11 -18.27
C LEU A 179 15.67 34.95 -17.49
N ARG A 180 16.09 34.78 -16.22
CA ARG A 180 15.43 33.88 -15.30
C ARG A 180 14.00 34.38 -15.06
N GLU A 181 13.04 33.45 -14.95
CA GLU A 181 11.67 33.76 -14.55
C GLU A 181 11.65 34.17 -13.08
N VAL A 182 10.99 35.30 -12.78
CA VAL A 182 10.87 35.88 -11.44
C VAL A 182 9.40 35.89 -11.06
N THR A 183 9.06 35.34 -9.88
CA THR A 183 7.68 35.42 -9.39
C THR A 183 7.41 36.82 -8.82
N ARG A 184 6.15 37.25 -8.89
CA ARG A 184 5.72 38.52 -8.30
C ARG A 184 6.01 38.55 -6.79
N GLU A 185 5.81 37.41 -6.10
CA GLU A 185 6.04 37.28 -4.67
C GLU A 185 7.54 37.37 -4.32
N GLU A 186 8.42 36.72 -5.09
CA GLU A 186 9.88 36.81 -4.95
C GLU A 186 10.35 38.27 -5.08
N LEU A 187 9.84 38.97 -6.09
CA LEU A 187 10.18 40.38 -6.31
C LEU A 187 9.67 41.30 -5.19
N MET A 188 8.46 41.02 -4.67
CA MET A 188 7.89 41.79 -3.54
C MET A 188 8.66 41.57 -2.25
N ASN A 189 9.08 40.33 -1.99
CA ASN A 189 9.84 39.97 -0.78
C ASN A 189 11.25 40.55 -0.80
N ASP A 190 11.93 40.51 -1.94
CA ASP A 190 13.28 41.07 -2.09
C ASP A 190 13.29 42.59 -1.93
N THR A 191 12.28 43.28 -2.42
CA THR A 191 12.21 44.77 -2.41
C THR A 191 11.38 45.32 -1.26
N HIS A 192 10.75 44.47 -0.44
CA HIS A 192 9.81 44.86 0.61
C HIS A 192 8.72 45.85 0.14
N THR A 193 8.28 45.71 -1.12
CA THR A 193 7.30 46.61 -1.75
C THR A 193 5.90 46.02 -1.82
N THR A 194 4.93 46.88 -2.12
CA THR A 194 3.53 46.51 -2.27
C THR A 194 3.19 46.20 -3.74
N ILE A 195 2.08 45.49 -3.95
CA ILE A 195 1.53 45.19 -5.29
C ILE A 195 1.35 46.47 -6.13
N GLY A 196 1.05 47.62 -5.49
CA GLY A 196 0.83 48.91 -6.17
C GLY A 196 2.03 49.39 -6.96
N VAL A 197 3.27 49.13 -6.50
CA VAL A 197 4.49 49.55 -7.21
C VAL A 197 4.71 48.71 -8.47
N ILE A 198 4.49 47.39 -8.38
CA ILE A 198 4.57 46.48 -9.54
C ILE A 198 3.50 46.82 -10.56
N ARG A 199 2.27 47.10 -10.09
CA ARG A 199 1.16 47.54 -10.96
C ARG A 199 1.48 48.83 -11.71
N ALA A 200 2.10 49.82 -11.03
CA ALA A 200 2.52 51.07 -11.66
C ALA A 200 3.60 50.85 -12.75
N LEU A 201 4.50 49.87 -12.59
CA LEU A 201 5.47 49.46 -13.62
C LEU A 201 4.78 48.71 -14.77
N SER A 202 3.73 47.95 -14.49
CA SER A 202 2.93 47.27 -15.51
C SER A 202 2.06 48.26 -16.30
N ASP A 203 1.49 49.27 -15.65
CA ASP A 203 0.73 50.35 -16.30
C ASP A 203 1.62 51.19 -17.25
N ARG A 204 2.90 51.30 -16.91
CA ARG A 204 3.94 51.91 -17.78
C ARG A 204 4.44 51.00 -18.88
N LYS A 205 3.92 49.75 -18.95
CA LYS A 205 4.31 48.71 -19.89
C LYS A 205 5.81 48.33 -19.81
N LEU A 206 6.44 48.53 -18.65
CA LEU A 206 7.81 48.12 -18.37
C LEU A 206 7.87 46.67 -17.96
N LEU A 207 7.00 46.29 -17.04
CA LEU A 207 6.86 44.91 -16.61
C LEU A 207 5.51 44.35 -17.11
N VAL A 208 5.49 43.10 -17.47
CA VAL A 208 4.31 42.34 -17.84
C VAL A 208 4.09 41.24 -16.80
N THR A 209 2.94 41.32 -16.13
CA THR A 209 2.55 40.24 -15.21
C THR A 209 1.73 39.21 -15.98
N TYR A 210 2.10 37.95 -15.82
CA TYR A 210 1.41 36.82 -16.45
C TYR A 210 1.23 35.68 -15.47
N GLU A 211 0.17 34.92 -15.64
CA GLU A 211 -0.06 33.71 -14.88
C GLU A 211 0.68 32.56 -15.52
N LYS A 212 1.39 31.81 -14.69
CA LYS A 212 2.04 30.55 -15.10
C LYS A 212 1.60 29.45 -14.18
N GLU A 213 1.26 28.32 -14.77
CA GLU A 213 0.99 27.10 -14.01
C GLU A 213 2.26 26.63 -13.32
N VAL A 214 2.18 26.45 -12.00
CA VAL A 214 3.31 25.99 -11.17
C VAL A 214 2.92 24.67 -10.56
N GLY A 215 3.75 23.64 -10.84
CA GLY A 215 3.60 22.34 -10.21
C GLY A 215 3.84 22.44 -8.70
N ARG A 216 3.08 21.66 -7.93
CA ARG A 216 3.29 21.48 -6.48
C ARG A 216 4.45 20.54 -6.19
N LEU A 217 4.91 19.84 -7.22
CA LEU A 217 5.98 18.85 -7.14
C LEU A 217 7.33 19.55 -7.27
N ASN A 218 8.22 19.28 -6.34
CA ASN A 218 9.55 19.92 -6.29
C ASN A 218 10.53 19.12 -7.18
N ASP A 219 10.49 19.33 -8.50
CA ASP A 219 11.25 18.59 -9.52
C ASP A 219 12.63 19.23 -9.85
N ASN A 220 13.13 20.12 -8.99
CA ASN A 220 14.35 20.90 -9.29
C ASN A 220 15.67 20.18 -8.98
N VAL A 221 15.63 18.96 -8.43
CA VAL A 221 16.85 18.20 -8.09
C VAL A 221 17.33 17.42 -9.32
N LEU A 222 18.52 17.71 -9.80
CA LEU A 222 19.12 16.96 -10.91
C LEU A 222 19.48 15.53 -10.47
N PRO A 223 19.48 14.56 -11.40
CA PRO A 223 19.93 13.21 -11.12
C PRO A 223 21.45 13.17 -10.93
N HIS A 224 21.91 12.34 -9.99
CA HIS A 224 23.32 12.14 -9.66
C HIS A 224 23.68 10.65 -9.70
N PRO A 225 23.85 10.05 -10.90
CA PRO A 225 24.21 8.63 -11.03
C PRO A 225 25.54 8.28 -10.33
N GLU A 226 26.44 9.25 -10.17
CA GLU A 226 27.70 9.12 -9.43
C GLU A 226 27.51 8.78 -7.94
N HIS A 227 26.32 8.99 -7.39
CA HIS A 227 25.98 8.59 -6.02
C HIS A 227 25.59 7.12 -5.89
N ILE A 228 25.56 6.36 -6.99
CA ILE A 228 25.31 4.91 -6.94
C ILE A 228 26.53 4.25 -6.29
N LYS A 229 26.30 3.56 -5.17
CA LYS A 229 27.36 2.85 -4.46
C LYS A 229 27.71 1.57 -5.17
N PRO A 230 29.02 1.22 -5.24
CA PRO A 230 29.43 -0.05 -5.80
C PRO A 230 28.85 -1.24 -5.01
N LEU A 231 28.47 -2.28 -5.71
CA LEU A 231 28.02 -3.54 -5.10
C LEU A 231 29.24 -4.29 -4.54
N ASN A 232 29.06 -4.95 -3.40
CA ASN A 232 30.05 -5.92 -2.92
C ASN A 232 29.95 -7.24 -3.71
N GLU A 233 30.85 -8.18 -3.46
CA GLU A 233 30.93 -9.45 -4.19
C GLU A 233 29.61 -10.23 -4.17
N ALA A 234 29.00 -10.43 -2.97
CA ALA A 234 27.74 -11.14 -2.83
C ALA A 234 26.57 -10.44 -3.52
N GLN A 235 26.53 -9.09 -3.47
CA GLN A 235 25.52 -8.30 -4.15
C GLN A 235 25.71 -8.34 -5.68
N THR A 236 26.96 -8.32 -6.16
CA THR A 236 27.29 -8.44 -7.58
C THR A 236 26.87 -9.81 -8.12
N GLU A 237 27.13 -10.86 -7.37
CA GLU A 237 26.69 -12.22 -7.73
C GLU A 237 25.18 -12.28 -7.79
N ALA A 238 24.47 -11.80 -6.77
CA ALA A 238 23.01 -11.76 -6.75
C ALA A 238 22.43 -10.93 -7.91
N TYR A 239 23.03 -9.77 -8.21
CA TYR A 239 22.65 -8.94 -9.35
C TYR A 239 22.76 -9.70 -10.67
N ASN A 240 23.89 -10.38 -10.92
CA ASN A 240 24.09 -11.19 -12.12
C ASN A 240 23.10 -12.35 -12.20
N GLN A 241 22.86 -13.05 -11.09
CA GLN A 241 21.88 -14.13 -11.03
C GLN A 241 20.47 -13.64 -11.31
N ILE A 242 20.07 -12.44 -10.80
CA ILE A 242 18.78 -11.83 -11.10
C ILE A 242 18.63 -11.63 -12.62
N LEU A 243 19.64 -11.08 -13.29
CA LEU A 243 19.60 -10.86 -14.73
C LEU A 243 19.46 -12.19 -15.51
N ILE A 244 20.17 -13.25 -15.08
CA ILE A 244 20.07 -14.57 -15.69
C ILE A 244 18.66 -15.15 -15.49
N GLN A 245 18.14 -15.12 -14.26
CA GLN A 245 16.79 -15.62 -13.96
C GLN A 245 15.72 -14.89 -14.75
N MET A 246 15.85 -13.58 -14.94
CA MET A 246 14.93 -12.78 -15.72
C MET A 246 14.93 -13.10 -17.22
N MET A 247 15.95 -13.78 -17.76
CA MET A 247 15.90 -14.27 -19.14
C MET A 247 14.84 -15.35 -19.31
N GLY A 248 14.75 -16.27 -18.34
CA GLY A 248 13.81 -17.41 -18.39
C GLY A 248 12.46 -17.15 -17.71
N HIS A 249 12.37 -16.19 -16.81
CA HIS A 249 11.20 -15.97 -15.98
C HIS A 249 10.68 -14.53 -16.07
N PRO A 250 9.37 -14.30 -16.14
CA PRO A 250 8.79 -12.94 -16.06
C PRO A 250 8.83 -12.36 -14.63
N VAL A 251 8.90 -13.23 -13.64
CA VAL A 251 8.96 -12.86 -12.21
C VAL A 251 10.14 -13.56 -11.56
N THR A 252 10.92 -12.83 -10.77
CA THR A 252 12.05 -13.37 -10.00
C THR A 252 11.91 -12.99 -8.54
N LEU A 253 12.12 -13.94 -7.63
CA LEU A 253 12.18 -13.74 -6.19
C LEU A 253 13.62 -13.53 -5.76
N LEU A 254 13.93 -12.39 -5.14
CA LEU A 254 15.15 -12.16 -4.39
C LEU A 254 14.89 -12.40 -2.90
N HIS A 255 15.25 -13.57 -2.43
CA HIS A 255 15.22 -13.95 -1.02
C HIS A 255 16.53 -13.51 -0.36
N GLY A 256 16.53 -12.32 0.25
CA GLY A 256 17.74 -11.76 0.85
C GLY A 256 17.53 -11.44 2.33
N VAL A 257 18.43 -11.92 3.19
CA VAL A 257 18.36 -11.64 4.64
C VAL A 257 18.25 -10.14 4.96
N THR A 258 17.73 -9.81 6.14
CA THR A 258 17.66 -8.42 6.59
C THR A 258 19.05 -7.77 6.59
N SER A 259 19.14 -6.52 6.12
CA SER A 259 20.41 -5.77 6.01
C SER A 259 21.44 -6.39 5.05
N SER A 260 21.02 -7.18 4.07
CA SER A 260 21.89 -7.65 2.98
C SER A 260 22.18 -6.58 1.93
N GLY A 261 21.49 -5.44 1.98
CA GLY A 261 21.66 -4.34 1.03
C GLY A 261 20.89 -4.54 -0.28
N LYS A 262 19.75 -5.19 -0.25
CA LYS A 262 18.83 -5.36 -1.41
C LYS A 262 18.58 -4.05 -2.15
N THR A 263 18.42 -2.96 -1.41
CA THR A 263 18.16 -1.62 -2.00
C THR A 263 19.25 -1.17 -2.96
N GLU A 264 20.52 -1.47 -2.68
CA GLU A 264 21.62 -1.12 -3.60
C GLU A 264 21.51 -1.92 -4.92
N ILE A 265 21.15 -3.20 -4.84
CA ILE A 265 20.88 -4.01 -6.04
C ILE A 265 19.70 -3.42 -6.83
N TYR A 266 18.64 -2.97 -6.15
CA TYR A 266 17.50 -2.34 -6.82
C TYR A 266 17.91 -1.06 -7.54
N ILE A 267 18.75 -0.21 -6.93
CA ILE A 267 19.25 1.02 -7.55
C ILE A 267 20.00 0.71 -8.85
N HIS A 268 20.87 -0.30 -8.87
CA HIS A 268 21.58 -0.72 -10.08
C HIS A 268 20.64 -1.25 -11.17
N LEU A 269 19.61 -2.04 -10.79
CA LEU A 269 18.61 -2.53 -11.73
C LEU A 269 17.71 -1.42 -12.28
N ILE A 270 17.37 -0.43 -11.44
CA ILE A 270 16.61 0.76 -11.86
C ILE A 270 17.44 1.55 -12.88
N GLN A 271 18.73 1.82 -12.58
CA GLN A 271 19.60 2.55 -13.48
C GLN A 271 19.70 1.84 -14.83
N LYS A 272 19.89 0.51 -14.83
CA LYS A 272 19.89 -0.28 -16.07
C LYS A 272 18.60 -0.12 -16.87
N ALA A 273 17.42 -0.15 -16.21
CA ALA A 273 16.14 0.05 -16.91
C ALA A 273 16.01 1.46 -17.49
N ILE A 274 16.50 2.48 -16.78
CA ILE A 274 16.55 3.87 -17.28
C ILE A 274 17.45 3.99 -18.50
N ASP A 275 18.62 3.36 -18.49
CA ASP A 275 19.55 3.35 -19.62
C ASP A 275 18.95 2.65 -20.86
N GLU A 276 18.04 1.70 -20.65
CA GLU A 276 17.23 1.07 -21.68
C GLU A 276 15.97 1.89 -22.07
N HIS A 277 15.85 3.13 -21.61
CA HIS A 277 14.68 4.00 -21.83
C HIS A 277 13.36 3.44 -21.34
N LYS A 278 13.35 2.60 -20.33
CA LYS A 278 12.19 1.98 -19.73
C LYS A 278 11.81 2.68 -18.42
N GLN A 279 10.51 2.65 -18.11
CA GLN A 279 10.00 3.11 -16.83
C GLN A 279 10.02 1.99 -15.79
N VAL A 280 10.18 2.38 -14.53
CA VAL A 280 10.21 1.48 -13.38
C VAL A 280 9.09 1.82 -12.40
N LEU A 281 8.35 0.81 -11.97
CA LEU A 281 7.44 0.89 -10.82
C LEU A 281 8.10 0.22 -9.61
N TYR A 282 8.38 0.98 -8.56
CA TYR A 282 8.92 0.47 -7.31
C TYR A 282 7.85 0.56 -6.22
N LEU A 283 7.28 -0.60 -5.86
CA LEU A 283 6.26 -0.70 -4.82
C LEU A 283 6.89 -1.01 -3.46
N LEU A 284 6.47 -0.24 -2.48
CA LEU A 284 6.78 -0.45 -1.06
C LEU A 284 5.49 -0.47 -0.24
N PRO A 285 5.45 -1.18 0.90
CA PRO A 285 4.42 -0.99 1.90
C PRO A 285 4.35 0.48 2.34
N GLU A 286 3.15 1.00 2.56
CA GLU A 286 2.95 2.43 2.86
C GLU A 286 3.79 2.91 4.07
N ILE A 287 3.96 2.04 5.07
CA ILE A 287 4.78 2.31 6.27
C ILE A 287 6.28 2.31 5.94
N ALA A 288 6.71 1.54 4.94
CA ALA A 288 8.12 1.45 4.53
C ALA A 288 8.56 2.60 3.59
N LEU A 289 7.61 3.41 3.08
CA LEU A 289 7.88 4.68 2.40
C LEU A 289 8.41 5.72 3.40
N THR A 290 9.57 5.40 3.99
CA THR A 290 10.24 6.27 4.96
C THR A 290 10.99 7.39 4.25
N VAL A 291 11.26 8.47 4.98
CA VAL A 291 12.13 9.55 4.51
C VAL A 291 13.47 8.99 4.01
N GLN A 292 14.03 7.99 4.70
CA GLN A 292 15.32 7.40 4.37
C GLN A 292 15.39 6.80 2.96
N ILE A 293 14.42 5.98 2.56
CA ILE A 293 14.41 5.36 1.22
C ILE A 293 14.13 6.43 0.15
N THR A 294 13.23 7.36 0.46
CA THR A 294 12.88 8.46 -0.43
C THR A 294 14.10 9.36 -0.71
N GLU A 295 14.80 9.79 0.33
CA GLU A 295 16.01 10.61 0.21
C GLU A 295 17.14 9.86 -0.50
N ARG A 296 17.30 8.56 -0.20
CA ARG A 296 18.28 7.70 -0.87
C ARG A 296 18.07 7.64 -2.38
N LEU A 297 16.83 7.44 -2.83
CA LEU A 297 16.50 7.37 -4.24
C LEU A 297 16.53 8.76 -4.90
N LYS A 298 16.07 9.81 -4.20
CA LYS A 298 16.16 11.20 -4.70
C LYS A 298 17.61 11.65 -4.91
N ALA A 299 18.52 11.26 -4.03
CA ALA A 299 19.94 11.59 -4.16
C ALA A 299 20.58 10.98 -5.40
N VAL A 300 20.00 9.92 -5.99
CA VAL A 300 20.51 9.27 -7.20
C VAL A 300 19.71 9.71 -8.43
N PHE A 301 18.39 9.66 -8.37
CA PHE A 301 17.52 9.81 -9.54
C PHE A 301 16.94 11.23 -9.70
N GLY A 302 17.06 12.08 -8.68
CA GLY A 302 16.61 13.47 -8.73
C GLY A 302 15.18 13.63 -9.27
N ASN A 303 15.01 14.47 -10.27
CA ASN A 303 13.74 14.78 -10.93
C ASN A 303 13.19 13.67 -11.85
N ARG A 304 13.95 12.57 -12.04
CA ARG A 304 13.45 11.34 -12.71
C ARG A 304 12.58 10.49 -11.82
N LEU A 305 12.55 10.75 -10.49
CA LEU A 305 11.81 10.00 -9.48
C LEU A 305 10.51 10.71 -9.13
N GLY A 306 9.38 10.07 -9.43
CA GLY A 306 8.07 10.44 -8.91
C GLY A 306 7.72 9.61 -7.67
N ILE A 307 7.11 10.23 -6.66
CA ILE A 307 6.67 9.57 -5.43
C ILE A 307 5.15 9.60 -5.36
N TYR A 308 4.50 8.45 -5.17
CA TYR A 308 3.04 8.34 -5.18
C TYR A 308 2.50 7.56 -3.98
N HIS A 309 1.84 8.26 -3.06
CA HIS A 309 1.23 7.63 -1.87
C HIS A 309 0.00 8.40 -1.38
N SER A 310 -0.77 7.79 -0.46
CA SER A 310 -2.03 8.31 0.06
C SER A 310 -1.90 9.61 0.88
N LYS A 311 -0.70 9.95 1.38
CA LYS A 311 -0.46 11.17 2.16
C LYS A 311 -0.29 12.42 1.28
N TYR A 312 -0.11 12.27 -0.04
CA TYR A 312 -0.13 13.38 -0.96
C TYR A 312 -1.54 13.93 -1.12
N SER A 313 -1.63 15.24 -1.27
CA SER A 313 -2.89 15.89 -1.61
C SER A 313 -3.44 15.34 -2.93
N ASP A 314 -4.73 15.43 -3.10
CA ASP A 314 -5.36 14.96 -4.34
C ASP A 314 -4.83 15.69 -5.58
N ALA A 315 -4.52 16.98 -5.42
CA ALA A 315 -3.92 17.80 -6.48
C ALA A 315 -2.52 17.31 -6.89
N GLU A 316 -1.62 17.00 -5.94
CA GLU A 316 -0.30 16.44 -6.24
C GLU A 316 -0.44 15.08 -6.96
N ARG A 317 -1.40 14.28 -6.57
CA ARG A 317 -1.67 12.98 -7.22
C ARG A 317 -2.15 13.15 -8.66
N VAL A 318 -2.95 14.18 -8.95
CA VAL A 318 -3.37 14.53 -10.32
C VAL A 318 -2.17 15.02 -11.14
N GLU A 319 -1.31 15.86 -10.57
CA GLU A 319 -0.10 16.35 -11.25
C GLU A 319 0.84 15.19 -11.64
N ILE A 320 1.05 14.22 -10.72
CA ILE A 320 1.85 13.02 -11.04
C ILE A 320 1.20 12.23 -12.17
N TRP A 321 -0.12 12.06 -12.15
CA TRP A 321 -0.87 11.39 -13.20
C TRP A 321 -0.68 12.06 -14.56
N GLN A 322 -0.85 13.38 -14.63
CA GLN A 322 -0.65 14.18 -15.83
C GLN A 322 0.80 14.14 -16.32
N LYS A 323 1.76 14.23 -15.40
CA LYS A 323 3.19 14.09 -15.72
C LYS A 323 3.49 12.74 -16.38
N GLN A 324 2.90 11.65 -15.88
CA GLN A 324 3.08 10.32 -16.46
C GLN A 324 2.50 10.18 -17.87
N LEU A 325 1.48 10.97 -18.22
CA LEU A 325 0.91 11.03 -19.58
C LEU A 325 1.65 12.00 -20.50
N SER A 326 2.50 12.87 -19.97
CA SER A 326 3.25 13.88 -20.73
C SER A 326 4.34 13.26 -21.60
N ALA A 327 4.96 14.06 -22.44
CA ALA A 327 6.13 13.67 -23.27
C ALA A 327 7.37 13.34 -22.42
N GLN A 328 7.43 13.84 -21.18
CA GLN A 328 8.54 13.62 -20.24
C GLN A 328 8.02 13.05 -18.91
N PRO A 329 7.56 11.80 -18.89
CA PRO A 329 7.12 11.15 -17.67
C PRO A 329 8.28 10.89 -16.72
N TYR A 330 8.00 10.63 -15.45
CA TYR A 330 9.01 10.09 -14.55
C TYR A 330 9.50 8.73 -15.05
N ASP A 331 10.82 8.51 -14.98
CA ASP A 331 11.41 7.21 -15.29
C ASP A 331 11.17 6.20 -14.17
N VAL A 332 11.12 6.68 -12.92
CA VAL A 332 10.88 5.83 -11.75
C VAL A 332 9.67 6.36 -10.97
N ILE A 333 8.75 5.49 -10.66
CA ILE A 333 7.68 5.75 -9.69
C ILE A 333 7.93 4.92 -8.44
N LEU A 334 8.21 5.59 -7.33
CA LEU A 334 8.20 5.00 -6.00
C LEU A 334 6.82 5.17 -5.38
N GLY A 335 6.18 4.09 -4.99
CA GLY A 335 4.84 4.24 -4.46
C GLY A 335 4.35 3.11 -3.58
N ALA A 336 3.21 3.38 -2.94
CA ALA A 336 2.44 2.38 -2.21
C ALA A 336 1.46 1.65 -3.17
N ARG A 337 0.63 0.81 -2.61
CA ARG A 337 -0.38 0.00 -3.30
C ARG A 337 -1.07 0.68 -4.49
N SER A 338 -1.50 1.94 -4.33
CA SER A 338 -2.26 2.66 -5.36
C SER A 338 -1.43 3.09 -6.57
N ALA A 339 -0.09 3.05 -6.49
CA ALA A 339 0.77 3.43 -7.60
C ALA A 339 0.66 2.47 -8.80
N VAL A 340 0.14 1.27 -8.60
CA VAL A 340 -0.12 0.30 -9.68
C VAL A 340 -1.12 0.81 -10.74
N PHE A 341 -1.94 1.79 -10.39
CA PHE A 341 -2.94 2.37 -11.28
C PHE A 341 -2.42 3.52 -12.16
N LEU A 342 -1.22 4.01 -11.92
CA LEU A 342 -0.65 5.11 -12.70
C LEU A 342 -0.45 4.74 -14.18
N PRO A 343 -0.56 5.70 -15.12
CA PRO A 343 -0.32 5.47 -16.53
C PRO A 343 1.19 5.34 -16.81
N PHE A 344 1.64 4.18 -17.20
CA PHE A 344 2.99 3.94 -17.67
C PHE A 344 2.98 3.84 -19.20
N GLN A 345 3.86 4.58 -19.86
CA GLN A 345 3.98 4.53 -21.31
C GLN A 345 4.95 3.43 -21.78
N ARG A 346 5.99 3.17 -20.98
CA ARG A 346 7.13 2.29 -21.32
C ARG A 346 7.57 1.46 -20.12
N LEU A 347 6.60 0.89 -19.35
CA LEU A 347 6.94 0.07 -18.19
C LEU A 347 7.81 -1.12 -18.62
N GLY A 348 9.01 -1.21 -18.07
CA GLY A 348 9.94 -2.30 -18.34
C GLY A 348 10.34 -3.09 -17.11
N PHE A 349 10.19 -2.51 -15.92
CA PHE A 349 10.60 -3.15 -14.70
C PHE A 349 9.68 -2.82 -13.53
N VAL A 350 9.35 -3.83 -12.74
CA VAL A 350 8.56 -3.68 -11.51
C VAL A 350 9.36 -4.26 -10.36
N ILE A 351 9.54 -3.50 -9.30
CA ILE A 351 10.13 -3.95 -8.03
C ILE A 351 9.05 -3.94 -6.97
N ILE A 352 8.91 -5.02 -6.23
CA ILE A 352 8.01 -5.13 -5.09
C ILE A 352 8.85 -5.55 -3.89
N ASP A 353 9.21 -4.59 -3.06
CA ASP A 353 9.99 -4.87 -1.85
C ASP A 353 9.06 -5.20 -0.68
N GLU A 354 9.54 -6.06 0.22
CA GLU A 354 8.74 -6.66 1.29
C GLU A 354 7.44 -7.30 0.75
N GLU A 355 7.57 -8.12 -0.30
CA GLU A 355 6.45 -8.67 -1.10
C GLU A 355 5.39 -9.41 -0.28
N HIS A 356 5.80 -9.95 0.87
CA HIS A 356 4.95 -10.69 1.82
C HIS A 356 3.99 -9.79 2.61
N GLU A 357 4.15 -8.47 2.50
CA GLU A 357 3.41 -7.52 3.34
C GLU A 357 1.91 -7.50 3.04
N GLN A 358 1.11 -7.68 4.10
CA GLN A 358 -0.34 -7.69 4.01
C GLN A 358 -0.94 -6.36 3.56
N SER A 359 -0.23 -5.24 3.75
CA SER A 359 -0.70 -3.91 3.35
C SER A 359 -0.83 -3.75 1.84
N PHE A 360 -0.24 -4.64 1.05
CA PHE A 360 -0.49 -4.71 -0.39
C PHE A 360 -1.91 -5.20 -0.74
N LYS A 361 -2.61 -5.87 0.16
CA LYS A 361 -4.02 -6.23 0.00
C LYS A 361 -4.92 -5.08 0.46
N GLN A 362 -5.83 -4.64 -0.40
CA GLN A 362 -6.87 -3.69 -0.01
C GLN A 362 -8.00 -4.43 0.70
N GLN A 363 -8.28 -4.05 1.95
CA GLN A 363 -9.35 -4.65 2.74
C GLN A 363 -10.69 -3.94 2.49
N ASP A 364 -10.67 -2.61 2.55
CA ASP A 364 -11.80 -1.73 2.38
C ASP A 364 -11.33 -0.35 1.88
N PRO A 365 -12.03 0.32 0.98
CA PRO A 365 -13.23 -0.13 0.25
C PRO A 365 -12.91 -1.16 -0.86
N ALA A 366 -13.96 -1.66 -1.54
CA ALA A 366 -13.78 -2.44 -2.77
C ALA A 366 -13.07 -1.58 -3.86
N PRO A 367 -12.33 -2.24 -4.80
CA PRO A 367 -12.04 -3.66 -4.93
C PRO A 367 -11.03 -4.15 -3.89
N ARG A 368 -11.18 -5.40 -3.42
CA ARG A 368 -10.25 -6.02 -2.46
C ARG A 368 -9.07 -6.67 -3.19
N TYR A 369 -8.38 -5.88 -4.00
CA TYR A 369 -7.26 -6.35 -4.81
C TYR A 369 -5.95 -6.45 -4.02
N HIS A 370 -5.03 -7.29 -4.50
CA HIS A 370 -3.66 -7.39 -3.99
C HIS A 370 -2.72 -6.69 -4.97
N ALA A 371 -2.03 -5.64 -4.52
CA ALA A 371 -1.19 -4.82 -5.40
C ALA A 371 0.00 -5.58 -5.99
N ARG A 372 0.60 -6.53 -5.25
CA ARG A 372 1.63 -7.43 -5.78
C ARG A 372 1.13 -8.18 -7.01
N SER A 373 -0.01 -8.85 -6.90
CA SER A 373 -0.59 -9.60 -8.02
C SER A 373 -0.99 -8.68 -9.19
N ALA A 374 -1.60 -7.53 -8.86
CA ALA A 374 -1.97 -6.53 -9.89
C ALA A 374 -0.74 -5.98 -10.61
N ALA A 375 0.37 -5.73 -9.91
CA ALA A 375 1.61 -5.23 -10.51
C ALA A 375 2.32 -6.28 -11.39
N ILE A 376 2.29 -7.56 -11.00
CA ILE A 376 2.78 -8.66 -11.83
C ILE A 376 1.97 -8.74 -13.13
N VAL A 377 0.64 -8.68 -13.04
CA VAL A 377 -0.24 -8.71 -14.21
C VAL A 377 -0.06 -7.45 -15.07
N LEU A 378 0.09 -6.27 -14.46
CA LEU A 378 0.40 -5.03 -15.18
C LEU A 378 1.71 -5.17 -15.98
N ALA A 379 2.78 -5.68 -15.37
CA ALA A 379 4.05 -5.89 -16.05
C ALA A 379 3.89 -6.80 -17.29
N GLN A 380 3.12 -7.88 -17.16
CA GLN A 380 2.87 -8.81 -18.28
C GLN A 380 2.10 -8.17 -19.46
N MET A 381 1.47 -7.02 -19.27
CA MET A 381 0.81 -6.26 -20.35
C MET A 381 1.79 -5.44 -21.20
N TYR A 382 3.05 -5.35 -20.77
CA TYR A 382 4.14 -4.67 -21.49
C TYR A 382 5.17 -5.70 -21.99
N ALA A 383 5.48 -5.63 -23.26
CA ALA A 383 6.42 -6.58 -23.88
C ALA A 383 7.81 -6.53 -23.21
N GLY A 384 8.28 -7.66 -22.74
CA GLY A 384 9.59 -7.80 -22.12
C GLY A 384 9.73 -7.21 -20.73
N ALA A 385 8.66 -6.68 -20.14
CA ALA A 385 8.74 -6.19 -18.76
C ALA A 385 8.95 -7.33 -17.76
N LYS A 386 9.74 -7.07 -16.71
CA LYS A 386 10.14 -8.03 -15.68
C LYS A 386 9.70 -7.56 -14.31
N THR A 387 9.45 -8.51 -13.40
CA THR A 387 9.10 -8.22 -12.00
C THR A 387 10.12 -8.84 -11.07
N LEU A 388 10.61 -8.06 -10.11
CA LEU A 388 11.44 -8.51 -9.00
C LEU A 388 10.66 -8.41 -7.70
N LEU A 389 10.52 -9.53 -7.01
CA LEU A 389 9.95 -9.60 -5.66
C LEU A 389 11.09 -9.68 -4.67
N GLY A 390 11.18 -8.73 -3.75
CA GLY A 390 12.24 -8.70 -2.74
C GLY A 390 11.71 -8.89 -1.34
N THR A 391 12.38 -9.73 -0.55
CA THR A 391 12.01 -9.93 0.85
C THR A 391 13.08 -10.71 1.61
N ALA A 392 13.07 -10.59 2.94
CA ALA A 392 13.85 -11.47 3.82
C ALA A 392 13.05 -12.70 4.27
N THR A 393 11.75 -12.65 4.19
CA THR A 393 10.82 -13.70 4.61
C THR A 393 9.73 -13.83 3.55
N PRO A 394 9.96 -14.61 2.49
CA PRO A 394 9.00 -14.77 1.40
C PRO A 394 7.62 -15.24 1.90
N SER A 395 6.55 -14.83 1.21
CA SER A 395 5.24 -15.44 1.42
C SER A 395 5.24 -16.89 0.93
N MET A 396 4.44 -17.74 1.57
CA MET A 396 4.34 -19.17 1.21
C MET A 396 4.03 -19.36 -0.28
N GLU A 397 3.12 -18.55 -0.82
CA GLU A 397 2.71 -18.61 -2.22
C GLU A 397 3.83 -18.19 -3.17
N THR A 398 4.57 -17.13 -2.85
CA THR A 398 5.68 -16.66 -3.68
C THR A 398 6.83 -17.66 -3.69
N TYR A 399 7.20 -18.18 -2.51
CA TYR A 399 8.28 -19.15 -2.41
C TYR A 399 7.91 -20.48 -3.07
N TYR A 400 6.64 -20.94 -2.92
CA TYR A 400 6.11 -22.10 -3.63
C TYR A 400 6.22 -21.94 -5.15
N ASN A 401 5.80 -20.79 -5.71
CA ASN A 401 5.92 -20.54 -7.14
C ASN A 401 7.38 -20.53 -7.62
N ALA A 402 8.32 -20.06 -6.79
CA ALA A 402 9.75 -20.13 -7.08
C ALA A 402 10.27 -21.56 -7.05
N GLN A 403 9.88 -22.37 -6.06
CA GLN A 403 10.26 -23.78 -5.96
C GLN A 403 9.67 -24.63 -7.10
N GLN A 404 8.49 -24.28 -7.61
CA GLN A 404 7.87 -24.94 -8.76
C GLN A 404 8.43 -24.45 -10.12
N GLY A 405 9.43 -23.58 -10.13
CA GLY A 405 10.02 -23.05 -11.36
C GLY A 405 9.14 -22.08 -12.15
N LYS A 406 8.03 -21.60 -11.57
CA LYS A 406 7.22 -20.55 -12.18
C LYS A 406 7.88 -19.17 -12.06
N TYR A 407 8.62 -18.96 -10.97
CA TYR A 407 9.41 -17.77 -10.70
C TYR A 407 10.90 -18.14 -10.63
N GLY A 408 11.76 -17.23 -11.08
CA GLY A 408 13.18 -17.33 -10.80
C GLY A 408 13.44 -17.17 -9.30
N LEU A 409 14.47 -17.83 -8.76
CA LEU A 409 14.88 -17.71 -7.36
C LEU A 409 16.34 -17.28 -7.30
N VAL A 410 16.60 -16.21 -6.54
CA VAL A 410 17.94 -15.75 -6.17
C VAL A 410 18.02 -15.60 -4.67
N GLU A 411 19.05 -16.15 -4.06
CA GLU A 411 19.23 -16.09 -2.61
C GLU A 411 20.44 -15.20 -2.26
N LEU A 412 20.24 -14.26 -1.34
CA LEU A 412 21.27 -13.38 -0.80
C LEU A 412 21.38 -13.61 0.70
N THR A 413 22.18 -14.61 1.09
CA THR A 413 22.24 -15.13 2.46
C THR A 413 23.22 -14.38 3.37
N ARG A 414 24.10 -13.54 2.82
CA ARG A 414 25.09 -12.77 3.59
C ARG A 414 24.57 -11.36 3.88
N ARG A 415 24.78 -10.89 5.11
CA ARG A 415 24.57 -9.50 5.48
C ARG A 415 25.67 -8.61 4.93
N TYR A 416 25.33 -7.35 4.68
CA TYR A 416 26.32 -6.33 4.32
C TYR A 416 27.38 -6.22 5.43
N LYS A 417 28.69 -6.27 5.06
CA LYS A 417 29.85 -6.26 5.97
C LYS A 417 29.93 -7.46 6.94
N ASP A 418 29.41 -8.61 6.58
CA ASP A 418 29.47 -9.87 7.34
C ASP A 418 29.03 -9.74 8.84
N ILE A 419 28.10 -8.85 9.11
CA ILE A 419 27.54 -8.66 10.46
C ILE A 419 26.76 -9.93 10.84
N HIS A 420 27.12 -10.53 11.98
CA HIS A 420 26.42 -11.71 12.50
C HIS A 420 24.94 -11.44 12.75
N LEU A 421 24.11 -12.45 12.56
CA LEU A 421 22.71 -12.42 12.99
C LEU A 421 22.64 -12.20 14.51
N PRO A 422 21.61 -11.54 15.02
CA PRO A 422 21.45 -11.37 16.46
C PRO A 422 21.29 -12.72 17.15
N ALA A 423 21.79 -12.84 18.37
CA ALA A 423 21.51 -13.98 19.21
C ALA A 423 20.06 -13.87 19.71
N ILE A 424 19.29 -14.95 19.52
CA ILE A 424 17.90 -15.00 20.02
C ILE A 424 17.88 -15.92 21.24
N GLU A 425 17.53 -15.36 22.38
CA GLU A 425 17.36 -16.07 23.64
C GLU A 425 15.86 -16.22 23.91
N VAL A 426 15.40 -17.46 24.00
CA VAL A 426 14.01 -17.77 24.31
C VAL A 426 13.81 -17.85 25.82
N VAL A 427 12.83 -17.12 26.32
CA VAL A 427 12.47 -17.15 27.74
C VAL A 427 11.10 -17.80 27.91
N ASP A 428 11.08 -18.95 28.60
CA ASP A 428 9.84 -19.59 29.03
C ASP A 428 9.18 -18.79 30.14
N VAL A 429 8.15 -18.05 29.78
CA VAL A 429 7.40 -17.24 30.74
C VAL A 429 6.36 -18.04 31.52
N LYS A 430 6.04 -19.28 31.14
CA LYS A 430 5.09 -20.14 31.81
C LYS A 430 5.55 -20.45 33.24
N ASP A 431 6.80 -20.88 33.40
CA ASP A 431 7.40 -21.16 34.73
C ASP A 431 7.57 -19.89 35.55
N LEU A 432 7.99 -18.79 34.92
CA LEU A 432 8.13 -17.49 35.57
C LEU A 432 6.81 -16.95 36.11
N TYR A 433 5.71 -17.10 35.39
CA TYR A 433 4.36 -16.74 35.88
C TYR A 433 3.96 -17.60 37.09
N ARG A 434 4.21 -18.91 36.99
CA ARG A 434 3.91 -19.84 38.12
C ARG A 434 4.67 -19.47 39.40
N ARG A 435 5.94 -19.11 39.25
CA ARG A 435 6.81 -18.69 40.34
C ARG A 435 6.62 -17.23 40.76
N LYS A 436 5.71 -16.47 40.13
CA LYS A 436 5.47 -15.04 40.37
C LYS A 436 6.72 -14.15 40.18
N MET A 437 7.63 -14.56 39.30
CA MET A 437 8.86 -13.83 38.99
C MET A 437 8.69 -12.77 37.88
N MET A 438 7.55 -12.73 37.21
CA MET A 438 7.27 -11.72 36.19
C MET A 438 6.92 -10.38 36.84
N THR A 439 7.45 -9.29 36.29
CA THR A 439 7.06 -7.91 36.64
C THR A 439 6.21 -7.36 35.50
N GLY A 440 4.88 -7.42 35.61
CA GLY A 440 3.97 -7.15 34.51
C GLY A 440 4.20 -8.10 33.36
N PRO A 441 4.39 -7.60 32.11
CA PRO A 441 4.69 -8.43 30.96
C PRO A 441 6.19 -8.75 30.78
N PHE A 442 7.05 -8.32 31.72
CA PHE A 442 8.51 -8.38 31.58
C PHE A 442 9.11 -9.51 32.41
N SER A 443 9.94 -10.34 31.76
CA SER A 443 10.76 -11.31 32.47
C SER A 443 11.98 -10.63 33.11
N PRO A 444 12.54 -11.18 34.24
CA PRO A 444 13.77 -10.67 34.84
C PRO A 444 14.93 -10.58 33.85
N ARG A 445 15.04 -11.57 32.94
CA ARG A 445 16.08 -11.61 31.93
C ARG A 445 15.98 -10.47 30.93
N LEU A 446 14.75 -10.16 30.47
CA LEU A 446 14.51 -9.03 29.57
C LEU A 446 14.86 -7.70 30.25
N LEU A 447 14.40 -7.48 31.49
CA LEU A 447 14.68 -6.27 32.22
C LEU A 447 16.19 -6.07 32.48
N ALA A 448 16.91 -7.16 32.80
CA ALA A 448 18.36 -7.12 32.95
C ALA A 448 19.06 -6.71 31.64
N ALA A 449 18.68 -7.33 30.49
CA ALA A 449 19.27 -7.02 29.21
C ALA A 449 19.02 -5.55 28.79
N VAL A 450 17.79 -5.05 28.99
CA VAL A 450 17.45 -3.63 28.70
C VAL A 450 18.26 -2.69 29.58
N ARG A 451 18.33 -2.93 30.91
CA ARG A 451 19.14 -2.09 31.83
C ARG A 451 20.61 -2.04 31.43
N GLU A 452 21.19 -3.18 31.09
CA GLU A 452 22.59 -3.25 30.65
C GLU A 452 22.83 -2.45 29.36
N ALA A 453 21.92 -2.55 28.37
CA ALA A 453 22.00 -1.77 27.13
C ALA A 453 21.94 -0.26 27.42
N LEU A 454 20.96 0.18 28.22
CA LEU A 454 20.80 1.59 28.58
C LEU A 454 22.02 2.13 29.36
N LYS A 455 22.61 1.35 30.29
CA LYS A 455 23.84 1.71 30.98
C LYS A 455 25.04 1.89 30.05
N ARG A 456 25.12 1.13 28.96
CA ARG A 456 26.16 1.28 27.96
C ARG A 456 25.90 2.45 26.96
N GLY A 457 24.82 3.21 27.15
CA GLY A 457 24.41 4.28 26.23
C GLY A 457 23.85 3.76 24.92
N GLU A 458 23.49 2.49 24.86
CA GLU A 458 22.83 1.83 23.72
C GLU A 458 21.32 1.99 23.81
N GLN A 459 20.63 1.53 22.78
CA GLN A 459 19.17 1.63 22.68
C GLN A 459 18.52 0.24 22.71
N ALA A 460 17.27 0.20 23.16
CA ALA A 460 16.48 -1.01 23.16
C ALA A 460 15.11 -0.80 22.50
N ILE A 461 14.55 -1.89 21.96
CA ILE A 461 13.21 -1.94 21.38
C ILE A 461 12.37 -2.95 22.15
N LEU A 462 11.15 -2.59 22.56
CA LEU A 462 10.15 -3.50 23.10
C LEU A 462 9.01 -3.65 22.09
N PHE A 463 8.90 -4.84 21.54
CA PHE A 463 7.89 -5.17 20.55
C PHE A 463 6.68 -5.84 21.19
N GLN A 464 5.50 -5.27 20.94
CA GLN A 464 4.21 -5.84 21.33
C GLN A 464 3.28 -5.90 20.11
N ASN A 465 2.86 -7.09 19.70
CA ASN A 465 1.87 -7.20 18.63
C ASN A 465 0.48 -6.80 19.15
N ARG A 466 -0.10 -5.72 18.57
CA ARG A 466 -1.44 -5.22 18.93
C ARG A 466 -2.51 -5.51 17.85
N ARG A 467 -2.13 -6.02 16.68
CA ARG A 467 -3.11 -6.22 15.60
C ARG A 467 -4.09 -7.35 15.94
N GLY A 468 -5.38 -7.00 15.82
CA GLY A 468 -6.50 -7.92 15.86
C GLY A 468 -6.70 -8.54 17.23
N PHE A 469 -7.37 -7.82 18.11
CA PHE A 469 -7.95 -8.44 19.30
C PHE A 469 -9.11 -9.35 18.84
N ALA A 470 -8.78 -10.51 18.25
CA ALA A 470 -9.72 -11.60 18.28
C ALA A 470 -9.78 -12.06 19.74
N PRO A 471 -10.90 -11.89 20.42
CA PRO A 471 -11.01 -12.36 21.78
C PRO A 471 -10.82 -13.87 21.77
N MET A 472 -9.72 -14.34 22.29
CA MET A 472 -9.43 -15.75 22.53
C MET A 472 -9.24 -15.98 24.01
N VAL A 473 -9.49 -17.19 24.45
CA VAL A 473 -9.18 -17.61 25.82
C VAL A 473 -7.90 -18.42 25.86
N GLU A 474 -7.18 -18.26 26.94
CA GLU A 474 -5.91 -18.92 27.19
C GLU A 474 -5.87 -19.37 28.64
N CYS A 475 -5.36 -20.57 28.90
CA CYS A 475 -5.04 -20.99 30.24
C CYS A 475 -3.82 -20.21 30.76
N ARG A 476 -3.98 -19.48 31.85
CA ARG A 476 -2.87 -18.70 32.45
C ARG A 476 -1.75 -19.57 32.98
N GLN A 477 -2.05 -20.78 33.41
CA GLN A 477 -1.09 -21.67 34.02
C GLN A 477 -0.22 -22.40 32.99
N CYS A 478 -0.84 -23.02 31.95
CA CYS A 478 -0.09 -23.85 31.00
C CYS A 478 0.02 -23.25 29.61
N GLY A 479 -0.71 -22.16 29.28
CA GLY A 479 -0.68 -21.56 27.96
C GLY A 479 -1.60 -22.25 26.94
N TRP A 480 -2.40 -23.24 27.34
CA TRP A 480 -3.33 -23.91 26.43
C TRP A 480 -4.31 -22.90 25.80
N VAL A 481 -4.46 -23.01 24.48
CA VAL A 481 -5.43 -22.25 23.68
C VAL A 481 -6.28 -23.25 22.87
N PRO A 482 -7.62 -23.14 22.89
CA PRO A 482 -8.50 -24.02 22.14
C PRO A 482 -8.34 -23.83 20.63
N LYS A 483 -8.13 -24.93 19.92
CA LYS A 483 -8.04 -24.99 18.46
C LYS A 483 -9.24 -25.71 17.85
N CYS A 484 -9.55 -25.38 16.60
CA CYS A 484 -10.54 -26.08 15.79
C CYS A 484 -9.96 -27.42 15.31
N PRO A 485 -10.65 -28.56 15.51
CA PRO A 485 -10.15 -29.84 15.05
C PRO A 485 -10.09 -29.97 13.52
N ASP A 486 -10.98 -29.25 12.80
CA ASP A 486 -11.12 -29.37 11.34
C ASP A 486 -10.27 -28.35 10.56
N CYS A 487 -9.81 -27.27 11.19
CA CYS A 487 -9.14 -26.16 10.53
C CYS A 487 -7.76 -25.80 11.11
N ASP A 488 -7.38 -26.43 12.22
CA ASP A 488 -6.14 -26.15 13.00
C ASP A 488 -5.90 -24.65 13.33
N VAL A 489 -6.94 -23.87 13.41
CA VAL A 489 -6.88 -22.46 13.84
C VAL A 489 -7.41 -22.32 15.26
N SER A 490 -6.90 -21.33 16.01
CA SER A 490 -7.42 -21.00 17.33
C SER A 490 -8.87 -20.55 17.25
N LEU A 491 -9.69 -20.93 18.26
CA LEU A 491 -11.09 -20.56 18.32
C LEU A 491 -11.25 -19.14 18.85
N THR A 492 -12.17 -18.39 18.25
CA THR A 492 -12.53 -17.04 18.70
C THR A 492 -13.57 -17.09 19.81
N TYR A 493 -13.32 -16.36 20.88
CA TYR A 493 -14.22 -16.27 22.04
C TYR A 493 -15.32 -15.23 21.85
N HIS A 494 -16.57 -15.65 21.91
CA HIS A 494 -17.76 -14.79 21.88
C HIS A 494 -18.28 -14.56 23.30
N LYS A 495 -17.83 -13.45 23.93
CA LYS A 495 -18.14 -13.13 25.33
C LYS A 495 -19.63 -13.13 25.64
N ASN A 496 -20.48 -12.62 24.74
CA ASN A 496 -21.94 -12.52 24.95
C ASN A 496 -22.64 -13.88 25.04
N LEU A 497 -22.08 -14.91 24.40
CA LEU A 497 -22.63 -16.26 24.33
C LEU A 497 -21.82 -17.25 25.18
N ASN A 498 -20.67 -16.84 25.69
CA ASN A 498 -19.69 -17.69 26.39
C ASN A 498 -19.29 -18.94 25.60
N VAL A 499 -19.07 -18.78 24.28
CA VAL A 499 -18.69 -19.87 23.36
C VAL A 499 -17.43 -19.52 22.60
N LEU A 500 -16.75 -20.56 22.13
CA LEU A 500 -15.58 -20.55 21.28
C LEU A 500 -15.97 -21.02 19.89
N THR A 501 -15.73 -20.23 18.84
CA THR A 501 -16.18 -20.56 17.48
C THR A 501 -15.03 -20.47 16.48
N CYS A 502 -14.94 -21.42 15.57
CA CYS A 502 -14.10 -21.35 14.38
C CYS A 502 -14.78 -20.53 13.30
N HIS A 503 -14.14 -19.45 12.84
CA HIS A 503 -14.70 -18.60 11.78
C HIS A 503 -14.44 -19.10 10.35
N TYR A 504 -13.91 -20.33 10.20
CA TYR A 504 -13.73 -21.00 8.92
C TYR A 504 -14.82 -22.05 8.65
N CYS A 505 -15.08 -22.94 9.62
CA CYS A 505 -16.01 -24.04 9.44
C CYS A 505 -17.27 -23.92 10.31
N GLY A 506 -17.33 -22.98 11.26
CA GLY A 506 -18.45 -22.82 12.20
C GLY A 506 -18.41 -23.75 13.42
N TYR A 507 -17.36 -24.60 13.56
CA TYR A 507 -17.22 -25.43 14.75
C TYR A 507 -17.33 -24.57 16.02
N THR A 508 -18.19 -24.97 16.97
CA THR A 508 -18.46 -24.22 18.19
C THR A 508 -18.42 -25.14 19.40
N MET A 509 -17.73 -24.69 20.45
CA MET A 509 -17.71 -25.35 21.76
C MET A 509 -17.93 -24.35 22.88
N ARG A 510 -18.36 -24.82 24.05
CA ARG A 510 -18.40 -23.99 25.27
C ARG A 510 -16.98 -23.76 25.78
N VAL A 511 -16.77 -22.64 26.47
CA VAL A 511 -15.52 -22.42 27.19
C VAL A 511 -15.46 -23.49 28.29
N PRO A 512 -14.41 -24.32 28.35
CA PRO A 512 -14.29 -25.35 29.39
C PRO A 512 -14.08 -24.66 30.76
N GLU A 513 -14.66 -25.23 31.80
CA GLU A 513 -14.53 -24.73 33.17
C GLU A 513 -13.13 -24.97 33.72
N GLU A 514 -12.48 -26.02 33.27
CA GLU A 514 -11.11 -26.41 33.62
C GLU A 514 -10.27 -26.65 32.36
N CYS A 515 -9.01 -26.32 32.43
CA CYS A 515 -8.09 -26.52 31.32
C CYS A 515 -7.88 -28.02 31.01
N PRO A 516 -8.09 -28.48 29.79
CA PRO A 516 -7.89 -29.91 29.43
C PRO A 516 -6.45 -30.38 29.59
N CYS A 517 -5.46 -29.48 29.64
CA CYS A 517 -4.07 -29.85 29.76
C CYS A 517 -3.53 -29.85 31.21
N CYS A 518 -4.04 -29.01 32.11
CA CYS A 518 -3.47 -28.84 33.44
C CYS A 518 -4.53 -28.64 34.54
N GLU A 519 -5.82 -28.86 34.23
CA GLU A 519 -6.95 -28.82 35.17
C GLU A 519 -7.14 -27.47 35.88
N SER A 520 -6.40 -26.44 35.45
CA SER A 520 -6.53 -25.10 36.03
C SER A 520 -7.86 -24.44 35.64
N LYS A 521 -8.50 -23.77 36.60
CA LYS A 521 -9.73 -22.98 36.39
C LYS A 521 -9.44 -21.56 35.88
N ASP A 522 -8.18 -21.15 35.77
CA ASP A 522 -7.81 -19.79 35.33
C ASP A 522 -7.68 -19.70 33.81
N ILE A 523 -8.83 -19.81 33.11
CA ILE A 523 -8.96 -19.63 31.66
C ILE A 523 -9.55 -18.25 31.42
N ARG A 524 -8.78 -17.31 30.84
CA ARG A 524 -9.24 -15.93 30.62
C ARG A 524 -8.82 -15.35 29.27
N GLY A 525 -9.59 -14.37 28.80
CA GLY A 525 -9.18 -13.49 27.70
C GLY A 525 -8.06 -12.54 28.11
N ARG A 526 -7.10 -12.26 27.19
CA ARG A 526 -5.90 -11.45 27.51
C ARG A 526 -5.62 -10.35 26.50
N GLY A 527 -5.12 -9.20 26.96
CA GLY A 527 -4.52 -8.15 26.14
C GLY A 527 -3.84 -7.06 26.98
N TYR A 528 -2.58 -6.71 26.62
CA TYR A 528 -1.87 -5.52 27.07
C TYR A 528 -1.75 -4.53 25.91
N GLY A 529 -2.20 -3.28 26.10
CA GLY A 529 -1.95 -2.19 25.16
C GLY A 529 -0.55 -1.60 25.32
N THR A 530 -0.01 -0.95 24.29
CA THR A 530 1.30 -0.28 24.31
C THR A 530 1.38 0.83 25.35
N GLU A 531 0.28 1.52 25.63
CA GLU A 531 0.15 2.56 26.66
C GLU A 531 0.40 1.98 28.05
N LYS A 532 -0.25 0.87 28.38
CA LYS A 532 -0.02 0.19 29.67
C LYS A 532 1.40 -0.34 29.81
N ILE A 533 2.02 -0.80 28.73
CA ILE A 533 3.43 -1.23 28.72
C ILE A 533 4.34 -0.03 28.98
N GLU A 534 4.05 1.13 28.40
CA GLU A 534 4.78 2.37 28.64
C GLU A 534 4.71 2.79 30.12
N ASP A 535 3.52 2.76 30.70
CA ASP A 535 3.32 3.13 32.11
C ASP A 535 4.06 2.17 33.06
N GLU A 536 3.96 0.87 32.85
CA GLU A 536 4.63 -0.13 33.66
C GLU A 536 6.16 -0.02 33.59
N ILE A 537 6.71 0.11 32.33
CA ILE A 537 8.18 0.19 32.19
C ILE A 537 8.74 1.52 32.72
N ARG A 538 7.99 2.62 32.66
CA ARG A 538 8.38 3.92 33.23
C ARG A 538 8.59 3.82 34.77
N ASN A 539 7.76 3.03 35.42
CA ASN A 539 7.90 2.78 36.86
C ASN A 539 9.08 1.87 37.20
N ILE A 540 9.41 0.92 36.31
CA ILE A 540 10.48 -0.08 36.53
C ILE A 540 11.86 0.48 36.15
N LEU A 541 11.93 1.31 35.11
CA LEU A 541 13.14 1.91 34.54
C LEU A 541 12.97 3.43 34.40
N PRO A 542 13.02 4.20 35.53
CA PRO A 542 12.83 5.64 35.50
C PRO A 542 13.90 6.39 34.68
N GLU A 543 15.07 5.78 34.48
CA GLU A 543 16.16 6.30 33.65
C GLU A 543 15.92 6.19 32.14
N ALA A 544 14.92 5.42 31.73
CA ALA A 544 14.60 5.23 30.30
C ALA A 544 13.86 6.44 29.71
N ARG A 545 14.38 6.96 28.61
CA ARG A 545 13.69 7.97 27.78
C ARG A 545 12.88 7.24 26.74
N ILE A 546 11.59 7.06 27.03
CA ILE A 546 10.69 6.20 26.29
C ILE A 546 10.10 6.95 25.10
N ALA A 547 10.09 6.32 23.93
CA ALA A 547 9.29 6.69 22.77
C ALA A 547 8.27 5.59 22.48
N ARG A 548 7.01 5.95 22.18
CA ARG A 548 5.96 5.01 21.80
C ARG A 548 5.59 5.20 20.34
N MET A 549 5.61 4.10 19.58
CA MET A 549 5.29 4.07 18.16
C MET A 549 4.13 3.10 17.89
N ASP A 550 2.94 3.64 17.86
CA ASP A 550 1.70 2.95 17.51
C ASP A 550 0.79 3.83 16.65
N LEU A 551 -0.38 3.30 16.27
CA LEU A 551 -1.31 4.01 15.41
C LEU A 551 -1.80 5.34 16.01
N ASP A 552 -1.89 5.43 17.34
CA ASP A 552 -2.40 6.60 18.05
C ASP A 552 -1.36 7.72 18.08
N THR A 553 -0.08 7.37 18.27
CA THR A 553 1.04 8.34 18.33
C THR A 553 1.55 8.77 16.94
N THR A 554 1.18 8.06 15.88
CA THR A 554 1.72 8.28 14.52
C THR A 554 0.66 8.70 13.49
N ARG A 555 -0.46 9.29 13.95
CA ARG A 555 -1.56 9.70 13.06
C ARG A 555 -1.17 10.76 12.03
N THR A 556 -0.23 11.64 12.36
CA THR A 556 0.27 12.66 11.45
C THR A 556 1.66 12.31 10.93
N LYS A 557 1.96 12.72 9.69
CA LYS A 557 3.28 12.52 9.07
C LYS A 557 4.40 13.09 9.96
N ASN A 558 4.24 14.31 10.44
CA ASN A 558 5.25 14.99 11.25
C ASN A 558 5.49 14.29 12.61
N ALA A 559 4.46 13.70 13.22
CA ALA A 559 4.61 12.95 14.47
C ALA A 559 5.44 11.67 14.27
N TYR A 560 5.19 10.94 13.18
CA TYR A 560 5.96 9.75 12.82
C TYR A 560 7.44 10.07 12.53
N GLU A 561 7.68 11.07 11.71
CA GLU A 561 9.06 11.51 11.36
C GLU A 561 9.83 12.01 12.59
N ARG A 562 9.16 12.76 13.45
CA ARG A 562 9.75 13.24 14.71
C ARG A 562 10.13 12.11 15.66
N LEU A 563 9.28 11.10 15.82
CA LEU A 563 9.58 9.92 16.66
C LEU A 563 10.82 9.17 16.14
N ILE A 564 10.91 8.97 14.83
CA ILE A 564 12.08 8.33 14.21
C ILE A 564 13.34 9.18 14.42
N TYR A 565 13.25 10.48 14.19
CA TYR A 565 14.37 11.40 14.39
C TYR A 565 14.85 11.42 15.85
N ASP A 566 13.93 11.55 16.83
CA ASP A 566 14.26 11.58 18.24
C ASP A 566 14.89 10.27 18.73
N PHE A 567 14.45 9.13 18.17
CA PHE A 567 15.07 7.84 18.50
C PHE A 567 16.42 7.67 17.79
N SER A 568 16.55 8.00 16.51
CA SER A 568 17.81 7.87 15.77
C SER A 568 18.92 8.76 16.32
N THR A 569 18.59 9.97 16.80
CA THR A 569 19.54 10.90 17.41
C THR A 569 19.88 10.59 18.88
N GLY A 570 19.16 9.64 19.50
CA GLY A 570 19.39 9.23 20.89
C GLY A 570 18.70 10.13 21.92
N LYS A 571 17.77 11.00 21.52
CA LYS A 571 16.92 11.75 22.46
C LYS A 571 16.04 10.80 23.27
N SER A 572 15.57 9.73 22.64
CA SER A 572 14.95 8.58 23.32
C SER A 572 15.87 7.35 23.18
N ASN A 573 15.86 6.47 24.19
CA ASN A 573 16.74 5.30 24.26
C ASN A 573 15.98 3.97 24.39
N LEU A 574 14.65 4.02 24.62
CA LEU A 574 13.76 2.87 24.66
C LEU A 574 12.55 3.12 23.75
N LEU A 575 12.38 2.28 22.73
CA LEU A 575 11.27 2.37 21.79
C LEU A 575 10.27 1.24 22.08
N ILE A 576 9.03 1.60 22.38
CA ILE A 576 7.93 0.65 22.54
C ILE A 576 7.05 0.75 21.31
N GLY A 577 6.73 -0.37 20.68
CA GLY A 577 5.82 -0.27 19.55
C GLY A 577 5.31 -1.59 19.00
N THR A 578 4.48 -1.43 17.98
CA THR A 578 3.78 -2.50 17.28
C THR A 578 4.49 -2.85 15.97
N GLN A 579 3.80 -3.45 15.03
CA GLN A 579 4.31 -3.81 13.69
C GLN A 579 4.99 -2.65 12.94
N MET A 580 4.77 -1.40 13.35
CA MET A 580 5.43 -0.24 12.71
C MET A 580 6.94 -0.24 12.92
N ILE A 581 7.43 -0.83 14.02
CA ILE A 581 8.87 -0.90 14.33
C ILE A 581 9.59 -1.93 13.45
N SER A 582 8.88 -2.96 12.99
CA SER A 582 9.50 -4.03 12.19
C SER A 582 9.90 -3.58 10.79
N LYS A 583 9.41 -2.42 10.29
CA LYS A 583 9.44 -2.05 8.88
C LYS A 583 10.28 -0.81 8.60
N GLY A 584 11.18 -0.91 7.60
CA GLY A 584 11.83 0.24 6.96
C GLY A 584 12.66 1.16 7.84
N LEU A 585 12.89 0.82 9.12
CA LEU A 585 13.64 1.64 10.07
C LEU A 585 15.03 1.06 10.28
N ASP A 586 16.02 1.91 10.25
CA ASP A 586 17.41 1.57 10.47
C ASP A 586 17.96 2.35 11.67
N PHE A 587 18.30 1.64 12.77
CA PHE A 587 18.81 2.25 13.98
C PHE A 587 20.15 1.62 14.36
N ASP A 588 21.20 2.39 14.30
CA ASP A 588 22.57 1.94 14.50
C ASP A 588 22.92 1.53 15.95
N LYS A 589 22.21 2.07 16.94
CA LYS A 589 22.51 1.91 18.37
C LYS A 589 21.65 0.87 19.10
N VAL A 590 20.75 0.20 18.37
CA VAL A 590 19.88 -0.80 18.99
C VAL A 590 20.66 -2.10 19.20
N SER A 591 20.89 -2.44 20.46
CA SER A 591 21.58 -3.68 20.86
C SER A 591 20.64 -4.75 21.40
N VAL A 592 19.50 -4.35 21.99
CA VAL A 592 18.52 -5.27 22.58
C VAL A 592 17.15 -5.09 21.98
N VAL A 593 16.52 -6.21 21.64
CA VAL A 593 15.11 -6.27 21.21
C VAL A 593 14.36 -7.24 22.10
N GLY A 594 13.28 -6.80 22.72
CA GLY A 594 12.37 -7.63 23.51
C GLY A 594 11.07 -7.91 22.77
N ILE A 595 10.77 -9.16 22.47
CA ILE A 595 9.46 -9.60 21.99
C ILE A 595 8.64 -10.02 23.20
N LEU A 596 7.68 -9.19 23.61
CA LEU A 596 7.00 -9.34 24.89
C LEU A 596 6.04 -10.54 24.96
N ASN A 597 5.42 -10.90 23.83
CA ASN A 597 4.46 -12.00 23.80
C ASN A 597 4.35 -12.59 22.40
N ALA A 598 5.16 -13.62 22.10
CA ALA A 598 5.11 -14.34 20.83
C ALA A 598 3.79 -15.13 20.70
N ASP A 599 3.24 -15.65 21.78
CA ASP A 599 2.01 -16.46 21.78
C ASP A 599 0.80 -15.70 21.21
N SER A 600 0.79 -14.36 21.36
CA SER A 600 -0.30 -13.54 20.81
C SER A 600 -0.34 -13.52 19.28
N MET A 601 0.78 -13.78 18.62
CA MET A 601 0.88 -13.91 17.17
C MET A 601 0.56 -15.33 16.72
N LEU A 602 1.11 -16.32 17.44
CA LEU A 602 0.96 -17.74 17.12
C LEU A 602 -0.47 -18.25 17.28
N ASN A 603 -1.19 -17.73 18.26
CA ASN A 603 -2.55 -18.14 18.58
C ASN A 603 -3.63 -17.26 17.92
N TYR A 604 -3.26 -16.44 16.93
CA TYR A 604 -4.25 -15.67 16.18
C TYR A 604 -5.16 -16.63 15.39
N PRO A 605 -6.50 -16.44 15.36
CA PRO A 605 -7.43 -17.37 14.72
C PRO A 605 -7.46 -17.21 13.20
N ASP A 606 -6.32 -17.47 12.57
CA ASP A 606 -6.10 -17.44 11.12
C ASP A 606 -5.11 -18.52 10.72
N PHE A 607 -5.33 -19.17 9.58
CA PHE A 607 -4.43 -20.20 9.07
C PHE A 607 -3.03 -19.67 8.72
N ARG A 608 -2.88 -18.34 8.56
CA ARG A 608 -1.60 -17.65 8.32
C ARG A 608 -0.88 -17.26 9.62
N ALA A 609 -1.43 -17.61 10.80
CA ALA A 609 -0.90 -17.14 12.08
C ALA A 609 0.58 -17.48 12.24
N TYR A 610 0.98 -18.71 11.94
CA TYR A 610 2.38 -19.14 12.04
C TYR A 610 3.29 -18.44 11.02
N GLU A 611 2.81 -18.27 9.78
CA GLU A 611 3.53 -17.52 8.75
C GLU A 611 3.78 -16.08 9.18
N GLN A 612 2.73 -15.39 9.62
CA GLN A 612 2.82 -14.01 10.09
C GLN A 612 3.70 -13.87 11.34
N ALA A 613 3.61 -14.81 12.26
CA ALA A 613 4.43 -14.84 13.48
C ALA A 613 5.92 -15.02 13.14
N PHE A 614 6.25 -15.98 12.28
CA PHE A 614 7.62 -16.21 11.82
C PHE A 614 8.20 -14.96 11.15
N MET A 615 7.49 -14.39 10.17
CA MET A 615 7.90 -13.19 9.46
C MET A 615 8.12 -12.01 10.41
N MET A 616 7.18 -11.78 11.31
CA MET A 616 7.24 -10.66 12.26
C MET A 616 8.40 -10.82 13.25
N MET A 617 8.56 -12.00 13.85
CA MET A 617 9.66 -12.27 14.78
C MET A 617 11.01 -12.15 14.08
N SER A 618 11.16 -12.67 12.87
CA SER A 618 12.39 -12.57 12.08
C SER A 618 12.73 -11.12 11.72
N GLN A 619 11.74 -10.32 11.29
CA GLN A 619 11.94 -8.91 10.95
C GLN A 619 12.32 -8.06 12.16
N VAL A 620 11.61 -8.25 13.28
CA VAL A 620 11.87 -7.51 14.53
C VAL A 620 13.24 -7.89 15.09
N SER A 621 13.57 -9.19 15.07
CA SER A 621 14.89 -9.68 15.46
C SER A 621 16.00 -9.06 14.62
N GLY A 622 15.77 -8.90 13.32
CA GLY A 622 16.72 -8.25 12.41
C GLY A 622 17.07 -6.80 12.74
N ARG A 623 16.35 -6.15 13.67
CA ARG A 623 16.64 -4.79 14.15
C ARG A 623 17.73 -4.73 15.22
N ALA A 624 18.02 -5.85 15.88
CA ALA A 624 19.10 -5.90 16.87
C ALA A 624 20.47 -6.09 16.21
N GLY A 625 21.46 -5.35 16.68
CA GLY A 625 22.88 -5.51 16.30
C GLY A 625 23.23 -4.95 14.94
N ARG A 626 24.09 -3.94 14.93
CA ARG A 626 24.70 -3.31 13.74
C ARG A 626 26.07 -2.75 14.11
N LYS A 627 26.86 -2.38 13.08
CA LYS A 627 28.21 -1.76 13.25
C LYS A 627 29.16 -2.59 14.11
N GLY A 628 29.28 -3.91 13.81
CA GLY A 628 30.33 -4.74 14.37
C GLY A 628 30.03 -5.39 15.73
N ARG A 629 28.80 -5.25 16.25
CA ARG A 629 28.34 -5.97 17.47
C ARG A 629 27.13 -6.83 17.19
N GLN A 630 27.17 -8.05 17.69
CA GLN A 630 26.02 -8.95 17.66
C GLN A 630 24.94 -8.42 18.60
N GLY A 631 23.71 -8.27 18.10
CA GLY A 631 22.57 -7.88 18.92
C GLY A 631 22.00 -9.03 19.71
N LEU A 632 21.20 -8.72 20.72
CA LEU A 632 20.49 -9.69 21.56
C LEU A 632 18.98 -9.50 21.39
N VAL A 633 18.28 -10.59 21.15
CA VAL A 633 16.82 -10.66 21.12
C VAL A 633 16.34 -11.52 22.26
N ILE A 634 15.46 -10.98 23.10
CA ILE A 634 14.78 -11.74 24.14
C ILE A 634 13.36 -12.04 23.66
N LEU A 635 13.09 -13.29 23.37
CA LEU A 635 11.80 -13.77 22.90
C LEU A 635 11.05 -14.44 24.04
N GLN A 636 9.97 -13.83 24.51
CA GLN A 636 9.13 -14.34 25.59
C GLN A 636 7.96 -15.16 25.03
N THR A 637 7.84 -16.40 25.45
CA THR A 637 6.76 -17.32 25.04
C THR A 637 6.45 -18.33 26.14
N LYS A 638 5.23 -18.87 26.15
CA LYS A 638 4.81 -20.00 26.99
C LYS A 638 5.07 -21.35 26.35
N SER A 639 5.42 -21.35 25.08
CA SER A 639 5.61 -22.57 24.27
C SER A 639 6.94 -22.52 23.52
N PRO A 640 8.07 -22.55 24.25
CA PRO A 640 9.40 -22.44 23.66
C PRO A 640 9.76 -23.61 22.74
N GLU A 641 9.12 -24.77 22.94
CA GLU A 641 9.33 -26.00 22.17
C GLU A 641 8.65 -26.00 20.80
N LEU A 642 7.77 -25.05 20.51
CA LEU A 642 7.09 -25.01 19.22
C LEU A 642 8.08 -24.93 18.05
N PRO A 643 7.91 -25.75 17.00
CA PRO A 643 8.81 -25.78 15.84
C PRO A 643 9.07 -24.40 15.25
N VAL A 644 8.03 -23.57 15.11
CA VAL A 644 8.16 -22.21 14.57
C VAL A 644 9.07 -21.32 15.41
N ILE A 645 9.06 -21.44 16.76
CA ILE A 645 9.96 -20.69 17.66
C ILE A 645 11.41 -21.15 17.42
N GLN A 646 11.64 -22.44 17.37
CA GLN A 646 12.98 -23.00 17.11
C GLN A 646 13.52 -22.60 15.73
N GLN A 647 12.65 -22.56 14.73
CA GLN A 647 13.00 -22.11 13.36
C GLN A 647 13.35 -20.63 13.32
N VAL A 648 12.64 -19.78 14.07
CA VAL A 648 13.00 -18.36 14.21
C VAL A 648 14.37 -18.20 14.87
N VAL A 649 14.64 -18.95 15.96
CA VAL A 649 15.94 -18.94 16.66
C VAL A 649 17.09 -19.29 15.73
N ARG A 650 16.90 -20.31 14.89
CA ARG A 650 17.90 -20.80 13.93
C ARG A 650 17.93 -20.00 12.63
N ASN A 651 17.01 -19.05 12.43
CA ASN A 651 16.76 -18.36 11.16
C ASN A 651 16.54 -19.35 10.00
N ASP A 652 15.85 -20.45 10.28
CA ASP A 652 15.59 -21.55 9.34
C ASP A 652 14.26 -21.34 8.61
N TYR A 653 14.27 -20.50 7.58
CA TYR A 653 13.09 -20.29 6.74
C TYR A 653 12.72 -21.55 5.94
N ARG A 654 13.71 -22.34 5.47
CA ARG A 654 13.42 -23.53 4.65
C ARG A 654 12.71 -24.61 5.46
N GLY A 655 13.19 -24.89 6.67
CA GLY A 655 12.53 -25.86 7.57
C GLY A 655 11.13 -25.37 7.96
N PHE A 656 10.97 -24.07 8.24
CA PHE A 656 9.67 -23.46 8.49
C PHE A 656 8.71 -23.63 7.30
N TYR A 657 9.18 -23.31 6.09
CA TYR A 657 8.39 -23.44 4.87
C TYR A 657 7.92 -24.87 4.64
N THR A 658 8.80 -25.86 4.78
CA THR A 658 8.47 -27.27 4.56
C THR A 658 7.38 -27.75 5.52
N ASN A 659 7.53 -27.48 6.81
CA ASN A 659 6.56 -27.89 7.83
C ASN A 659 5.18 -27.23 7.60
N LEU A 660 5.18 -25.94 7.33
CA LEU A 660 3.92 -25.20 7.11
C LEU A 660 3.26 -25.58 5.78
N LEU A 661 4.05 -25.95 4.76
CA LEU A 661 3.53 -26.35 3.46
C LEU A 661 2.74 -27.68 3.57
N GLU A 662 3.23 -28.63 4.33
CA GLU A 662 2.54 -29.91 4.61
C GLU A 662 1.20 -29.64 5.30
N GLU A 663 1.18 -28.83 6.36
CA GLU A 663 -0.05 -28.43 7.06
C GLU A 663 -1.05 -27.76 6.10
N ARG A 664 -0.58 -26.84 5.23
CA ARG A 664 -1.43 -26.16 4.25
C ARG A 664 -2.04 -27.11 3.23
N HIS A 665 -1.30 -28.14 2.82
CA HIS A 665 -1.80 -29.18 1.94
C HIS A 665 -2.94 -29.94 2.60
N ASP A 666 -2.73 -30.43 3.82
CA ASP A 666 -3.67 -31.27 4.55
C ASP A 666 -4.99 -30.56 4.88
N PHE A 667 -4.90 -29.26 5.21
CA PHE A 667 -6.06 -28.42 5.52
C PHE A 667 -6.63 -27.65 4.32
N HIS A 668 -6.19 -27.94 3.09
CA HIS A 668 -6.71 -27.32 1.87
C HIS A 668 -6.60 -25.78 1.88
N TYR A 669 -5.39 -25.27 2.10
CA TYR A 669 -5.07 -23.83 2.10
C TYR A 669 -4.14 -23.42 0.94
N PRO A 670 -4.03 -22.12 0.63
CA PRO A 670 -3.01 -21.64 -0.28
C PRO A 670 -1.60 -22.04 0.18
N PRO A 671 -0.67 -22.44 -0.73
CA PRO A 671 -0.70 -22.21 -2.19
C PRO A 671 -1.42 -23.28 -3.01
N PHE A 672 -1.99 -24.32 -2.43
CA PHE A 672 -2.64 -25.43 -3.16
C PHE A 672 -4.08 -25.11 -3.56
N TYR A 673 -4.73 -24.23 -2.82
CA TYR A 673 -6.13 -23.86 -2.99
C TYR A 673 -6.28 -22.34 -3.10
N HIS A 674 -7.27 -21.91 -3.87
CA HIS A 674 -7.80 -20.55 -3.82
C HIS A 674 -8.91 -20.45 -2.79
N LEU A 675 -8.93 -19.37 -2.04
CA LEU A 675 -10.00 -19.07 -1.09
C LEU A 675 -10.88 -17.96 -1.64
N VAL A 676 -12.19 -18.16 -1.62
CA VAL A 676 -13.17 -17.13 -1.94
C VAL A 676 -14.12 -16.99 -0.75
N TYR A 677 -14.10 -15.81 -0.12
CA TYR A 677 -15.05 -15.47 0.94
C TYR A 677 -16.21 -14.69 0.35
N VAL A 678 -17.43 -15.17 0.58
CA VAL A 678 -18.67 -14.48 0.23
C VAL A 678 -19.28 -13.94 1.49
N TYR A 679 -19.34 -12.62 1.60
CA TYR A 679 -19.95 -11.94 2.74
C TYR A 679 -21.34 -11.45 2.38
N LEU A 680 -22.30 -11.77 3.26
CA LEU A 680 -23.67 -11.33 3.18
C LEU A 680 -23.94 -10.37 4.33
N LYS A 681 -24.55 -9.20 4.05
CA LYS A 681 -24.90 -8.19 5.06
C LYS A 681 -26.37 -7.82 4.95
N HIS A 682 -27.06 -7.77 6.09
CA HIS A 682 -28.43 -7.29 6.16
C HIS A 682 -28.73 -6.67 7.54
N ARG A 683 -29.72 -5.78 7.61
CA ARG A 683 -30.15 -5.18 8.89
C ARG A 683 -30.82 -6.22 9.80
N ASP A 684 -31.67 -7.04 9.23
CA ASP A 684 -32.31 -8.15 9.95
C ASP A 684 -31.40 -9.38 9.97
N GLU A 685 -31.12 -9.87 11.18
CA GLU A 685 -30.24 -11.02 11.39
C GLU A 685 -30.85 -12.33 10.87
N ASN A 686 -32.17 -12.48 10.94
CA ASN A 686 -32.84 -13.68 10.44
C ASN A 686 -32.75 -13.78 8.93
N THR A 687 -32.93 -12.66 8.23
CA THR A 687 -32.79 -12.57 6.76
C THR A 687 -31.40 -12.96 6.32
N VAL A 688 -30.33 -12.41 6.95
CA VAL A 688 -28.97 -12.75 6.56
C VAL A 688 -28.59 -14.19 6.92
N ASN A 689 -29.16 -14.76 7.99
CA ASN A 689 -28.98 -16.17 8.32
C ASN A 689 -29.63 -17.07 7.26
N SER A 690 -30.88 -16.79 6.89
CA SER A 690 -31.59 -17.55 5.85
C SER A 690 -30.91 -17.48 4.51
N ALA A 691 -30.45 -16.27 4.11
CA ALA A 691 -29.68 -16.06 2.88
C ALA A 691 -28.36 -16.85 2.89
N GLY A 692 -27.65 -16.85 4.02
CA GLY A 692 -26.42 -17.61 4.18
C GLY A 692 -26.61 -19.13 4.06
N LEU A 693 -27.65 -19.65 4.69
CA LEU A 693 -28.01 -21.08 4.63
C LEU A 693 -28.40 -21.48 3.21
N GLU A 694 -29.25 -20.68 2.54
CA GLU A 694 -29.66 -20.93 1.15
C GLU A 694 -28.45 -20.88 0.19
N LEU A 695 -27.61 -19.85 0.29
CA LEU A 695 -26.40 -19.78 -0.51
C LEU A 695 -25.48 -20.99 -0.27
N GLY A 696 -25.22 -21.31 0.99
CA GLY A 696 -24.38 -22.46 1.35
C GLY A 696 -24.94 -23.78 0.81
N SER A 697 -26.25 -24.00 0.87
CA SER A 697 -26.90 -25.19 0.32
C SER A 697 -26.71 -25.29 -1.20
N ARG A 698 -27.09 -24.24 -1.94
CA ARG A 698 -26.96 -24.20 -3.42
C ARG A 698 -25.50 -24.38 -3.89
N LEU A 699 -24.55 -23.81 -3.16
CA LEU A 699 -23.14 -23.98 -3.50
C LEU A 699 -22.65 -25.40 -3.20
N ARG A 700 -23.11 -26.05 -2.11
CA ARG A 700 -22.75 -27.42 -1.77
C ARG A 700 -23.27 -28.45 -2.79
N GLU A 701 -24.38 -28.18 -3.45
CA GLU A 701 -24.87 -29.04 -4.54
C GLU A 701 -23.85 -29.21 -5.66
N VAL A 702 -23.03 -28.21 -5.93
CA VAL A 702 -22.01 -28.24 -7.01
C VAL A 702 -20.60 -28.46 -6.48
N PHE A 703 -20.25 -27.81 -5.37
CA PHE A 703 -18.89 -27.81 -4.86
C PHE A 703 -18.66 -28.75 -3.67
N GLY A 704 -19.71 -29.39 -3.14
CA GLY A 704 -19.62 -30.38 -2.07
C GLY A 704 -18.95 -29.83 -0.80
N THR A 705 -17.97 -30.56 -0.30
CA THR A 705 -17.21 -30.26 0.92
C THR A 705 -16.31 -29.03 0.81
N ARG A 706 -16.09 -28.48 -0.39
CA ARG A 706 -15.35 -27.23 -0.62
C ARG A 706 -16.04 -25.99 -0.08
N VAL A 707 -17.32 -26.11 0.33
CA VAL A 707 -18.14 -25.00 0.87
C VAL A 707 -18.26 -25.12 2.37
N LEU A 708 -17.69 -24.14 3.08
CA LEU A 708 -17.76 -24.04 4.54
C LEU A 708 -18.68 -22.87 4.97
N GLY A 709 -19.30 -23.02 6.12
CA GLY A 709 -20.25 -22.04 6.65
C GLY A 709 -21.68 -22.27 6.17
N PRO A 710 -22.65 -21.30 6.31
CA PRO A 710 -22.40 -19.91 6.73
C PRO A 710 -21.99 -19.78 8.19
N ASP A 711 -21.08 -18.84 8.46
CA ASP A 711 -20.62 -18.55 9.82
C ASP A 711 -20.60 -17.04 10.11
N LYS A 712 -20.53 -16.70 11.41
CA LYS A 712 -20.32 -15.33 11.87
C LYS A 712 -18.84 -14.99 11.75
N PRO A 713 -18.43 -13.98 10.95
CA PRO A 713 -17.03 -13.54 10.94
C PRO A 713 -16.64 -12.92 12.28
N ALA A 714 -15.33 -12.71 12.51
CA ALA A 714 -14.82 -12.08 13.73
C ALA A 714 -15.52 -10.74 14.05
N VAL A 715 -15.86 -9.98 13.02
CA VAL A 715 -16.74 -8.80 13.10
C VAL A 715 -18.10 -9.19 12.53
N ALA A 716 -18.97 -9.74 13.39
CA ALA A 716 -20.28 -10.25 12.99
C ALA A 716 -21.34 -9.15 12.75
N ARG A 717 -21.04 -7.90 13.13
CA ARG A 717 -21.95 -6.76 12.96
C ARG A 717 -21.16 -5.46 12.76
N VAL A 718 -21.54 -4.69 11.75
CA VAL A 718 -20.99 -3.35 11.51
C VAL A 718 -22.15 -2.37 11.48
N LYS A 719 -22.16 -1.39 12.41
CA LYS A 719 -23.29 -0.46 12.63
C LYS A 719 -24.59 -1.26 12.84
N THR A 720 -25.53 -1.15 11.93
CA THR A 720 -26.83 -1.83 11.96
C THR A 720 -26.88 -3.10 11.11
N LEU A 721 -25.79 -3.49 10.44
CA LEU A 721 -25.75 -4.61 9.52
C LEU A 721 -25.13 -5.84 10.18
N SER A 722 -25.89 -6.92 10.26
CA SER A 722 -25.41 -8.25 10.63
C SER A 722 -24.72 -8.91 9.44
N ILE A 723 -23.66 -9.69 9.68
CA ILE A 723 -22.80 -10.26 8.65
C ILE A 723 -22.75 -11.78 8.78
N ARG A 724 -22.81 -12.47 7.64
CA ARG A 724 -22.50 -13.90 7.50
C ARG A 724 -21.47 -14.09 6.40
N LYS A 725 -20.67 -15.14 6.55
CA LYS A 725 -19.58 -15.50 5.63
C LYS A 725 -19.75 -16.95 5.18
N VAL A 726 -19.69 -17.17 3.88
CA VAL A 726 -19.54 -18.50 3.26
C VAL A 726 -18.13 -18.55 2.65
N VAL A 727 -17.45 -19.67 2.82
CA VAL A 727 -16.07 -19.88 2.34
C VAL A 727 -16.07 -20.98 1.28
N LEU A 728 -15.42 -20.71 0.14
CA LEU A 728 -15.12 -21.70 -0.88
C LEU A 728 -13.62 -21.96 -0.88
N LYS A 729 -13.21 -23.23 -0.82
CA LYS A 729 -11.83 -23.70 -1.03
C LYS A 729 -11.76 -24.38 -2.38
N LEU A 730 -11.03 -23.81 -3.32
CA LEU A 730 -10.99 -24.25 -4.73
C LEU A 730 -9.59 -24.68 -5.09
N GLU A 731 -9.42 -25.92 -5.56
CA GLU A 731 -8.12 -26.46 -5.95
C GLU A 731 -7.49 -25.66 -7.11
N ASN A 732 -6.17 -25.60 -7.14
CA ASN A 732 -5.46 -25.05 -8.28
C ASN A 732 -5.78 -25.86 -9.56
N GLY A 733 -6.02 -25.14 -10.66
CA GLY A 733 -6.37 -25.76 -11.95
C GLY A 733 -7.87 -25.80 -12.25
N ILE A 734 -8.74 -25.46 -11.28
CA ILE A 734 -10.16 -25.21 -11.56
C ILE A 734 -10.31 -23.98 -12.44
N ASP A 735 -11.27 -24.02 -13.36
CA ASP A 735 -11.68 -22.86 -14.17
C ASP A 735 -12.35 -21.79 -13.30
N LEU A 736 -11.52 -20.92 -12.69
CA LEU A 736 -11.99 -19.84 -11.82
C LEU A 736 -12.99 -18.89 -12.50
N PRO A 737 -12.83 -18.46 -13.75
CA PRO A 737 -13.86 -17.68 -14.46
C PRO A 737 -15.22 -18.34 -14.44
N ARG A 738 -15.28 -19.65 -14.70
CA ARG A 738 -16.54 -20.41 -14.69
C ARG A 738 -17.14 -20.52 -13.27
N VAL A 739 -16.30 -20.74 -12.26
CA VAL A 739 -16.75 -20.74 -10.86
C VAL A 739 -17.34 -19.39 -10.47
N ARG A 740 -16.69 -18.31 -10.87
CA ARG A 740 -17.16 -16.94 -10.60
C ARG A 740 -18.49 -16.65 -11.28
N GLN A 741 -18.64 -17.06 -12.54
CA GLN A 741 -19.90 -16.92 -13.27
C GLN A 741 -21.03 -17.69 -12.59
N TYR A 742 -20.78 -18.92 -12.15
CA TYR A 742 -21.75 -19.73 -11.41
C TYR A 742 -22.15 -19.06 -10.09
N LEU A 743 -21.18 -18.62 -9.30
CA LEU A 743 -21.41 -17.96 -8.01
C LEU A 743 -22.25 -16.68 -8.17
N ARG A 744 -21.93 -15.86 -9.18
CA ARG A 744 -22.75 -14.68 -9.53
C ARG A 744 -24.16 -15.09 -9.93
N GLY A 745 -24.32 -16.08 -10.79
CA GLY A 745 -25.65 -16.57 -11.20
C GLY A 745 -26.52 -17.05 -10.06
N VAL A 746 -25.94 -17.77 -9.09
CA VAL A 746 -26.66 -18.21 -7.87
C VAL A 746 -27.13 -17.00 -7.05
N LEU A 747 -26.25 -16.01 -6.85
CA LEU A 747 -26.59 -14.82 -6.07
C LEU A 747 -27.62 -13.95 -6.79
N ASP A 748 -27.51 -13.77 -8.10
CA ASP A 748 -28.49 -13.02 -8.89
C ASP A 748 -29.87 -13.69 -8.84
N ALA A 749 -29.91 -15.03 -8.89
CA ALA A 749 -31.15 -15.78 -8.73
C ALA A 749 -31.76 -15.59 -7.32
N MET A 750 -30.94 -15.60 -6.26
CA MET A 750 -31.39 -15.34 -4.90
C MET A 750 -31.90 -13.91 -4.71
N MET A 751 -31.21 -12.92 -5.28
CA MET A 751 -31.57 -11.50 -5.16
C MET A 751 -32.90 -11.14 -5.85
N LYS A 752 -33.42 -12.00 -6.75
CA LYS A 752 -34.75 -11.84 -7.31
C LYS A 752 -35.86 -12.10 -6.29
N ASP A 753 -35.60 -12.84 -5.22
CA ASP A 753 -36.52 -13.01 -4.12
C ASP A 753 -36.65 -11.72 -3.30
N LYS A 754 -37.88 -11.23 -3.14
CA LYS A 754 -38.17 -10.00 -2.38
C LYS A 754 -37.60 -10.01 -0.95
N ARG A 755 -37.48 -11.19 -0.34
CA ARG A 755 -36.89 -11.36 1.01
C ARG A 755 -35.47 -10.86 1.08
N TYR A 756 -34.71 -10.94 -0.01
CA TYR A 756 -33.28 -10.59 -0.10
C TYR A 756 -33.02 -9.27 -0.81
N GLY A 757 -34.06 -8.51 -1.16
CA GLY A 757 -33.92 -7.27 -1.95
C GLY A 757 -33.04 -6.18 -1.35
N ALA A 758 -32.80 -6.20 -0.02
CA ALA A 758 -31.88 -5.28 0.67
C ALA A 758 -30.57 -5.96 1.10
N LEU A 759 -30.33 -7.19 0.67
CA LEU A 759 -29.10 -7.93 0.98
C LEU A 759 -27.91 -7.28 0.25
N GLN A 760 -26.84 -7.02 0.98
CA GLN A 760 -25.58 -6.56 0.42
C GLN A 760 -24.63 -7.74 0.36
N VAL A 761 -24.03 -7.96 -0.81
CA VAL A 761 -23.07 -9.04 -1.04
C VAL A 761 -21.73 -8.44 -1.47
N TYR A 762 -20.65 -8.97 -0.94
CA TYR A 762 -19.31 -8.66 -1.42
C TYR A 762 -18.40 -9.86 -1.29
N TYR A 763 -17.37 -9.85 -2.10
CA TYR A 763 -16.41 -10.94 -2.20
C TYR A 763 -15.04 -10.52 -1.66
N ASP A 764 -14.30 -11.48 -1.12
CA ASP A 764 -12.88 -11.36 -0.85
C ASP A 764 -12.18 -12.60 -1.42
N VAL A 765 -11.48 -12.41 -2.52
CA VAL A 765 -10.75 -13.45 -3.24
C VAL A 765 -9.31 -13.43 -2.77
N ASP A 766 -8.75 -14.59 -2.42
CA ASP A 766 -7.43 -14.76 -1.81
C ASP A 766 -7.24 -13.81 -0.61
N PRO A 767 -8.05 -13.97 0.46
CA PRO A 767 -7.98 -13.13 1.65
C PRO A 767 -6.65 -13.30 2.40
N LEU A 768 -6.23 -12.22 3.08
CA LEU A 768 -5.03 -12.17 3.92
C LEU A 768 -5.36 -11.93 5.38
#